data_5baf2b42606611d5be8ba10658d3a316
#
_entry.id   5baf2b42606611d5be8ba10658d3a316
#
_cell.length_a   1.000
_cell.length_b   1.000
_cell.length_c   1.000
_cell.angle_alpha   90.00
_cell.angle_beta   90.00
_cell.angle_gamma   90.00
#
_symmetry.space_group_name_H-M   'P 1'
#
loop_
_entity.id
_entity.type
_entity.pdbx_description
1 polymer ?
#
loop_
_entity_poly.entity_id
_entity_poly.type
_entity_poly.pdbx_seq_one_letter_code
_entity_poly.pdbx_strand_id
1 'polypeptide(L)'
;MAMLLKPNGYRCFSLLAARTAMAVRNASSYSTLSSYSSRSLLSFERRYCPGVRFPIRTPGGIIKIKPRALVTSTLPKESSQEVSASKSYGSDQIQVLKGLDPVRKRPGMYIGSTGPRGLHHLIYEILDNAVDEAQAGYASRIEVILHSDNSVSILDNGRGIPTDVHPVTKKSSLETVLTVLHAGGKFGGSNSGYSVSGGLHGVGLSVVNALSEELLVTVWRDGMEYKQKYCRGTAVSSLTCVAIPDELKGRQGTCIRFWPDKEVFTTTVEFDYNTIAGRARELAFLNPNVTITMKKEDDDAVKCQSDEYFFAGGLIEYVKWLNNDKKPLHDVVGFRKEVDGITMDVALQWCLDAYSDTILGYANSIRTVDGGTHIDGFKASLTRTLNNLGKRSKIIKDKEISLSGEHVREGLTCIISVKVPNPEFEGQTKTRLGNPEVRKVVDQLLQEHLTEYLELHPDVLDSVLSKSLNALKAALAAKRARELVRQKSVLRSSSLPGKLADCSSTNPDESEIFIVEGDSAGGSAKQGRDRRFQAILPLRGKILNIEKKDEAAMYKNEEIQNLIRALGLGVKGEDFKKDDLRYHKIIILTDADVDGAHIRTLLLTFFFRYQKALFDEGCIYVGVPPLYKASFITLCLVVETAEVVCLFVRWRAGSTRTIATTIRSFGRFSGLCRLMRRTIFRDSKASER
;
A
#
# COMPACT_ATOMS: atom_id res chain seq x y z
N MET A 1 16.47 61.36 4.26
CA MET A 1 16.24 61.85 5.65
C MET A 1 16.40 60.65 6.51
N ALA A 2 17.56 60.38 7.00
CA ALA A 2 18.13 60.72 8.30
C ALA A 2 17.41 59.95 9.41
N MET A 3 17.95 59.21 10.19
CA MET A 3 19.23 58.97 10.93
C MET A 3 18.93 58.04 12.09
N LEU A 4 19.77 57.05 12.29
CA LEU A 4 20.58 56.82 13.51
C LEU A 4 19.77 56.43 14.78
N LEU A 5 20.11 55.46 15.61
CA LEU A 5 21.38 55.05 16.24
C LEU A 5 21.24 53.71 16.95
N LYS A 6 22.26 52.86 16.88
CA LYS A 6 22.71 51.91 17.91
C LYS A 6 23.44 52.71 19.02
N PRO A 7 23.89 52.18 20.22
CA PRO A 7 24.70 50.99 20.40
C PRO A 7 24.74 50.25 21.78
N ASN A 8 25.52 49.20 21.84
CA ASN A 8 26.44 48.68 22.93
C ASN A 8 25.79 47.93 24.10
N GLY A 9 26.32 46.89 24.65
CA GLY A 9 27.57 46.14 24.51
C GLY A 9 27.94 45.48 25.84
N TYR A 10 28.90 44.60 25.79
CA TYR A 10 29.73 43.91 26.81
C TYR A 10 29.37 42.44 27.00
N ARG A 11 30.16 41.46 26.50
CA ARG A 11 31.51 40.95 26.92
C ARG A 11 31.50 40.45 28.36
N CYS A 12 31.97 39.34 28.75
CA CYS A 12 33.01 38.38 28.41
C CYS A 12 33.26 37.48 29.62
N PHE A 13 33.85 36.34 29.43
CA PHE A 13 34.82 35.47 30.14
C PHE A 13 34.29 34.06 30.32
N SER A 14 34.76 33.10 29.63
CA SER A 14 36.03 32.38 29.40
C SER A 14 36.61 31.66 30.61
N LEU A 15 37.04 30.46 30.32
CA LEU A 15 38.17 29.65 30.85
C LEU A 15 37.78 28.47 31.76
N LEU A 16 38.18 27.39 31.35
CA LEU A 16 39.32 26.43 31.38
C LEU A 16 38.98 25.17 32.15
N ALA A 17 39.07 24.08 31.49
CA ALA A 17 40.09 23.02 31.48
C ALA A 17 40.06 22.14 32.76
N ALA A 18 40.30 20.88 32.76
CA ALA A 18 41.07 19.93 32.00
C ALA A 18 40.99 18.54 32.66
N ARG A 19 41.14 17.50 31.83
CA ARG A 19 41.92 16.27 32.05
C ARG A 19 41.70 15.44 33.33
N THR A 20 41.45 14.13 33.16
CA THR A 20 42.38 12.99 33.06
C THR A 20 41.58 11.69 32.91
N ALA A 21 41.74 10.90 31.96
CA ALA A 21 42.56 9.77 31.57
C ALA A 21 42.84 8.73 32.67
N MET A 22 42.50 7.48 32.38
CA MET A 22 43.23 6.21 32.51
C MET A 22 42.20 5.06 32.52
N ALA A 23 42.11 4.23 31.54
CA ALA A 23 42.99 3.16 31.08
C ALA A 23 43.04 1.96 32.04
N VAL A 24 42.78 0.82 31.50
CA VAL A 24 43.53 -0.43 31.53
C VAL A 24 42.65 -1.68 31.52
N ARG A 25 42.64 -2.39 30.38
CA ARG A 25 43.11 -3.79 30.13
C ARG A 25 42.34 -4.89 30.87
N ASN A 26 42.04 -5.97 30.34
CA ASN A 26 42.55 -7.02 29.42
C ASN A 26 41.49 -8.13 29.50
N ALA A 27 41.29 -9.01 28.69
CA ALA A 27 41.93 -9.77 27.67
C ALA A 27 41.20 -11.11 27.53
N SER A 28 41.14 -11.53 26.32
CA SER A 28 41.38 -12.89 25.81
C SER A 28 40.36 -13.99 26.19
N SER A 29 40.07 -14.92 25.40
CA SER A 29 40.63 -15.45 24.14
C SER A 29 39.85 -16.70 23.73
N TYR A 30 39.95 -17.04 22.44
CA TYR A 30 39.88 -18.38 21.83
C TYR A 30 38.53 -19.11 21.82
N SER A 31 38.14 -19.81 20.81
CA SER A 31 38.69 -20.21 19.52
C SER A 31 37.68 -21.12 18.82
N THR A 32 37.70 -21.05 17.53
CA THR A 32 37.85 -22.08 16.50
C THR A 32 36.71 -22.91 16.03
N LEU A 33 36.50 -22.79 14.70
CA LEU A 33 36.36 -23.83 13.66
C LEU A 33 35.17 -24.81 13.81
N SER A 34 34.38 -25.05 12.81
CA SER A 34 34.70 -25.58 11.49
C SER A 34 33.41 -25.76 10.67
N SER A 35 33.49 -25.43 9.40
CA SER A 35 32.93 -26.07 8.21
C SER A 35 32.12 -27.36 8.42
N TYR A 36 30.98 -27.51 7.76
CA TYR A 36 30.76 -28.51 6.71
C TYR A 36 29.50 -28.27 5.89
N SER A 37 29.66 -28.51 4.63
CA SER A 37 28.70 -28.56 3.54
C SER A 37 27.65 -29.67 3.73
N SER A 38 26.47 -29.53 3.20
CA SER A 38 25.90 -30.35 2.12
C SER A 38 24.37 -30.33 2.11
N ARG A 39 23.87 -30.01 0.94
CA ARG A 39 22.72 -30.55 0.19
C ARG A 39 21.75 -31.45 0.96
N SER A 40 20.46 -31.11 0.96
CA SER A 40 19.46 -32.02 0.40
C SER A 40 18.14 -31.30 0.11
N LEU A 41 17.69 -31.48 -1.12
CA LEU A 41 16.33 -31.34 -1.61
C LEU A 41 15.37 -32.23 -0.78
N LEU A 42 14.26 -31.70 -0.31
CA LEU A 42 13.09 -32.52 -0.04
C LEU A 42 11.81 -31.72 -0.36
N SER A 43 11.13 -32.22 -1.36
CA SER A 43 9.77 -32.01 -1.76
C SER A 43 8.78 -32.13 -0.58
N PHE A 44 7.88 -31.14 -0.42
CA PHE A 44 6.74 -31.27 0.47
C PHE A 44 5.50 -31.70 -0.34
N GLU A 45 5.24 -32.99 -0.30
CA GLU A 45 3.91 -33.56 -0.60
C GLU A 45 2.93 -33.20 0.52
N ARG A 46 1.79 -32.67 0.13
CA ARG A 46 0.63 -32.52 1.01
C ARG A 46 0.00 -33.90 1.24
N ARG A 47 0.11 -34.42 2.43
CA ARG A 47 -0.74 -35.52 2.92
C ARG A 47 -1.90 -34.96 3.72
N TYR A 48 -3.08 -35.25 3.28
CA TYR A 48 -4.33 -35.14 4.03
C TYR A 48 -4.32 -36.20 5.14
N CYS A 49 -4.63 -35.78 6.39
CA CYS A 49 -5.05 -36.67 7.45
C CYS A 49 -6.44 -36.27 7.96
N PRO A 50 -7.39 -37.21 8.06
CA PRO A 50 -8.70 -36.93 8.62
C PRO A 50 -8.76 -37.22 10.13
N GLY A 51 -9.43 -36.33 10.87
CA GLY A 51 -10.16 -36.69 12.09
C GLY A 51 -9.39 -36.80 13.38
N VAL A 52 -9.33 -35.71 14.16
CA VAL A 52 -9.19 -35.78 15.62
C VAL A 52 -10.30 -34.93 16.25
N ARG A 53 -11.26 -35.60 16.90
CA ARG A 53 -12.28 -35.00 17.76
C ARG A 53 -11.69 -34.87 19.16
N PHE A 54 -11.69 -33.68 19.73
CA PHE A 54 -11.49 -33.46 21.15
C PHE A 54 -12.84 -33.42 21.87
N PRO A 55 -13.02 -34.09 23.01
CA PRO A 55 -14.24 -34.00 23.80
C PRO A 55 -14.18 -32.80 24.74
N ILE A 56 -15.11 -31.87 24.61
CA ILE A 56 -15.41 -30.84 25.60
C ILE A 56 -16.30 -31.49 26.67
N ARG A 57 -15.81 -31.60 27.92
CA ARG A 57 -16.61 -31.93 29.07
C ARG A 57 -17.27 -30.69 29.64
N THR A 58 -18.60 -30.68 29.69
CA THR A 58 -19.37 -29.83 30.58
C THR A 58 -20.19 -30.72 31.53
N PRO A 59 -20.33 -30.37 32.82
CA PRO A 59 -21.11 -31.17 33.78
C PRO A 59 -22.57 -30.73 33.74
N GLY A 60 -23.46 -31.72 33.70
CA GLY A 60 -24.84 -31.60 34.15
C GLY A 60 -25.92 -31.59 33.09
N GLY A 61 -26.73 -32.63 33.04
CA GLY A 61 -28.06 -32.59 32.48
C GLY A 61 -28.33 -33.49 31.26
N ILE A 62 -28.75 -34.74 31.53
CA ILE A 62 -29.25 -35.70 30.54
C ILE A 62 -30.68 -35.26 30.14
N ILE A 63 -30.85 -34.76 28.92
CA ILE A 63 -32.18 -34.62 28.31
C ILE A 63 -32.37 -35.79 27.33
N LYS A 64 -33.29 -36.68 27.66
CA LYS A 64 -33.76 -37.76 26.77
C LYS A 64 -34.69 -37.16 25.72
N ILE A 65 -34.25 -37.11 24.47
CA ILE A 65 -35.10 -36.78 23.32
C ILE A 65 -35.64 -38.11 22.75
N LYS A 66 -36.96 -38.30 22.80
CA LYS A 66 -37.65 -39.40 22.11
C LYS A 66 -37.66 -39.17 20.61
N PRO A 67 -37.39 -40.16 19.78
CA PRO A 67 -37.52 -40.02 18.33
C PRO A 67 -39.01 -39.98 17.94
N ARG A 68 -39.38 -38.94 17.18
CA ARG A 68 -40.71 -38.78 16.60
C ARG A 68 -40.74 -39.61 15.32
N ALA A 69 -41.75 -40.47 15.16
CA ALA A 69 -41.96 -41.36 14.01
C ALA A 69 -42.10 -40.53 12.71
N LEU A 70 -41.40 -40.97 11.66
CA LEU A 70 -41.62 -40.50 10.28
C LEU A 70 -42.96 -41.03 9.80
N VAL A 71 -43.83 -40.12 9.37
CA VAL A 71 -45.03 -40.44 8.61
C VAL A 71 -44.63 -40.72 7.18
N THR A 72 -44.77 -41.97 6.72
CA THR A 72 -44.67 -42.34 5.32
C THR A 72 -45.87 -41.86 4.55
N SER A 73 -45.72 -40.82 3.76
CA SER A 73 -46.67 -40.49 2.70
C SER A 73 -46.29 -41.25 1.43
N THR A 74 -47.18 -42.10 0.95
CA THR A 74 -47.14 -42.80 -0.31
C THR A 74 -47.18 -41.77 -1.46
N LEU A 75 -46.12 -41.74 -2.27
CA LEU A 75 -46.11 -41.09 -3.59
C LEU A 75 -46.44 -42.12 -4.68
N PRO A 76 -47.12 -41.70 -5.78
CA PRO A 76 -47.48 -42.62 -6.88
C PRO A 76 -46.21 -43.07 -7.65
N LYS A 77 -46.26 -44.28 -8.13
CA LYS A 77 -45.30 -44.85 -9.08
C LYS A 77 -45.37 -44.07 -10.39
N GLU A 78 -44.33 -43.27 -10.65
CA GLU A 78 -43.98 -42.82 -11.98
C GLU A 78 -42.81 -43.64 -12.52
N SER A 79 -42.96 -43.96 -13.80
CA SER A 79 -42.15 -44.74 -14.69
C SER A 79 -40.64 -44.61 -14.49
N SER A 80 -39.99 -45.75 -14.47
CA SER A 80 -38.54 -45.92 -14.59
C SER A 80 -37.97 -45.18 -15.79
N GLN A 81 -37.46 -43.96 -15.58
CA GLN A 81 -36.45 -43.38 -16.44
C GLN A 81 -35.08 -43.95 -15.97
N GLU A 82 -34.45 -44.62 -16.90
CA GLU A 82 -33.09 -45.12 -16.78
C GLU A 82 -32.18 -43.99 -16.30
N VAL A 83 -31.64 -44.12 -15.09
CA VAL A 83 -30.51 -43.35 -14.63
C VAL A 83 -29.37 -43.65 -15.59
N SER A 84 -29.09 -42.71 -16.48
CA SER A 84 -27.97 -42.78 -17.39
C SER A 84 -26.72 -43.04 -16.58
N ALA A 85 -26.09 -44.17 -16.79
CA ALA A 85 -24.80 -44.54 -16.22
C ALA A 85 -23.84 -43.37 -16.39
N SER A 86 -23.21 -42.92 -15.32
CA SER A 86 -22.15 -41.93 -15.36
C SER A 86 -21.11 -42.41 -16.38
N LYS A 87 -21.01 -41.73 -17.53
CA LYS A 87 -19.99 -42.05 -18.52
C LYS A 87 -18.64 -41.93 -17.82
N SER A 88 -17.95 -43.06 -17.63
CA SER A 88 -16.60 -43.06 -17.08
C SER A 88 -15.72 -42.21 -17.98
N TYR A 89 -14.87 -41.36 -17.36
CA TYR A 89 -13.90 -40.56 -18.10
C TYR A 89 -12.92 -41.51 -18.80
N GLY A 90 -13.03 -41.60 -20.11
CA GLY A 90 -12.25 -42.49 -20.97
C GLY A 90 -11.58 -41.74 -22.12
N SER A 91 -10.78 -42.47 -22.92
CA SER A 91 -10.06 -41.96 -24.10
C SER A 91 -10.98 -41.27 -25.12
N ASP A 92 -12.22 -41.71 -25.22
CA ASP A 92 -13.21 -41.18 -26.15
C ASP A 92 -13.67 -39.75 -25.84
N GLN A 93 -13.40 -39.29 -24.61
CA GLN A 93 -13.69 -37.91 -24.15
C GLN A 93 -12.53 -36.95 -24.39
N ILE A 94 -11.36 -37.45 -24.78
CA ILE A 94 -10.19 -36.64 -25.11
C ILE A 94 -10.33 -36.16 -26.56
N GLN A 95 -10.59 -34.85 -26.74
CA GLN A 95 -10.70 -34.23 -28.05
C GLN A 95 -9.37 -33.61 -28.46
N VAL A 96 -8.88 -33.92 -29.64
CA VAL A 96 -7.72 -33.27 -30.26
C VAL A 96 -8.24 -32.24 -31.26
N LEU A 97 -8.01 -30.95 -30.94
CA LEU A 97 -8.37 -29.84 -31.81
C LEU A 97 -7.28 -29.65 -32.87
N LYS A 98 -7.67 -29.36 -34.11
CA LYS A 98 -6.73 -29.17 -35.24
C LYS A 98 -6.79 -27.74 -35.77
N GLY A 99 -5.73 -27.31 -36.45
CA GLY A 99 -5.66 -26.00 -37.11
C GLY A 99 -5.93 -24.86 -36.13
N LEU A 100 -6.87 -24.00 -36.42
CA LEU A 100 -7.28 -22.83 -35.65
C LEU A 100 -8.49 -23.06 -34.72
N ASP A 101 -9.04 -24.27 -34.65
CA ASP A 101 -10.14 -24.62 -33.74
C ASP A 101 -9.82 -24.35 -32.26
N PRO A 102 -8.58 -24.61 -31.77
CA PRO A 102 -8.21 -24.25 -30.39
C PRO A 102 -8.44 -22.76 -30.06
N VAL A 103 -8.13 -21.87 -31.01
CA VAL A 103 -8.28 -20.42 -30.86
C VAL A 103 -9.76 -20.05 -30.74
N ARG A 104 -10.60 -20.55 -31.62
CA ARG A 104 -12.04 -20.30 -31.59
C ARG A 104 -12.71 -20.89 -30.36
N LYS A 105 -12.27 -22.06 -29.89
CA LYS A 105 -12.84 -22.73 -28.72
C LYS A 105 -12.42 -22.11 -27.40
N ARG A 106 -11.22 -21.52 -27.33
CA ARG A 106 -10.64 -20.89 -26.13
C ARG A 106 -9.96 -19.55 -26.44
N PRO A 107 -10.70 -18.55 -26.96
CA PRO A 107 -10.12 -17.27 -27.40
C PRO A 107 -9.43 -16.53 -26.28
N GLY A 108 -9.93 -16.65 -25.05
CA GLY A 108 -9.31 -16.00 -23.88
C GLY A 108 -7.85 -16.39 -23.60
N MET A 109 -7.39 -17.56 -24.08
CA MET A 109 -5.96 -17.95 -23.97
C MET A 109 -5.06 -17.10 -24.87
N TYR A 110 -5.58 -16.56 -25.96
CA TYR A 110 -4.83 -15.83 -26.98
C TYR A 110 -5.00 -14.31 -26.89
N ILE A 111 -6.21 -13.83 -26.58
CA ILE A 111 -6.56 -12.40 -26.54
C ILE A 111 -6.99 -11.90 -25.14
N GLY A 112 -6.88 -12.75 -24.11
CA GLY A 112 -7.19 -12.43 -22.72
C GLY A 112 -8.68 -12.39 -22.37
N SER A 113 -9.56 -11.95 -23.26
CA SER A 113 -11.02 -11.91 -23.06
C SER A 113 -11.76 -11.85 -24.37
N THR A 114 -13.09 -12.11 -24.37
CA THR A 114 -13.99 -11.92 -25.53
C THR A 114 -14.83 -10.65 -25.43
N GLY A 115 -14.55 -9.79 -24.44
CA GLY A 115 -15.16 -8.47 -24.31
C GLY A 115 -14.38 -7.38 -25.07
N PRO A 116 -14.69 -6.08 -24.81
CA PRO A 116 -14.08 -4.95 -25.54
C PRO A 116 -12.56 -4.96 -25.57
N ARG A 117 -11.90 -5.36 -24.44
CA ARG A 117 -10.44 -5.43 -24.36
C ARG A 117 -9.85 -6.45 -25.35
N GLY A 118 -10.45 -7.64 -25.45
CA GLY A 118 -10.00 -8.68 -26.39
C GLY A 118 -10.33 -8.32 -27.84
N LEU A 119 -11.46 -7.63 -28.10
CA LEU A 119 -11.80 -7.10 -29.40
C LEU A 119 -10.71 -6.15 -29.91
N HIS A 120 -10.33 -5.15 -29.11
CA HIS A 120 -9.27 -4.21 -29.47
C HIS A 120 -7.89 -4.89 -29.62
N HIS A 121 -7.66 -6.01 -28.90
CA HIS A 121 -6.41 -6.76 -29.02
C HIS A 121 -6.16 -7.31 -30.42
N LEU A 122 -7.23 -7.61 -31.19
CA LEU A 122 -7.09 -8.00 -32.61
C LEU A 122 -6.40 -6.91 -33.45
N ILE A 123 -6.76 -5.65 -33.21
CA ILE A 123 -6.10 -4.51 -33.86
C ILE A 123 -4.64 -4.42 -33.43
N TYR A 124 -4.37 -4.60 -32.14
CA TYR A 124 -3.01 -4.48 -31.60
C TYR A 124 -2.07 -5.55 -32.19
N GLU A 125 -2.52 -6.78 -32.40
CA GLU A 125 -1.68 -7.83 -33.02
C GLU A 125 -1.28 -7.48 -34.47
N ILE A 126 -2.16 -6.83 -35.25
CA ILE A 126 -1.82 -6.40 -36.60
C ILE A 126 -0.95 -5.13 -36.58
N LEU A 127 -1.30 -4.19 -35.69
CA LEU A 127 -0.56 -2.92 -35.54
C LEU A 127 0.87 -3.18 -35.04
N ASP A 128 1.06 -4.11 -34.09
CA ASP A 128 2.38 -4.52 -33.61
C ASP A 128 3.22 -5.14 -34.75
N ASN A 129 2.60 -5.89 -35.70
CA ASN A 129 3.31 -6.38 -36.88
C ASN A 129 3.78 -5.25 -37.81
N ALA A 130 2.96 -4.22 -38.01
CA ALA A 130 3.33 -3.06 -38.80
C ALA A 130 4.47 -2.25 -38.12
N VAL A 131 4.41 -2.15 -36.77
CA VAL A 131 5.48 -1.53 -35.98
C VAL A 131 6.79 -2.34 -36.02
N ASP A 132 6.71 -3.66 -36.05
CA ASP A 132 7.91 -4.51 -36.23
C ASP A 132 8.62 -4.22 -37.57
N GLU A 133 7.86 -4.02 -38.66
CA GLU A 133 8.44 -3.56 -39.95
C GLU A 133 9.10 -2.17 -39.83
N ALA A 134 8.49 -1.29 -39.07
CA ALA A 134 9.04 0.04 -38.83
C ALA A 134 10.30 0.00 -37.96
N GLN A 135 10.33 -0.83 -36.92
CA GLN A 135 11.54 -1.03 -36.08
C GLN A 135 12.68 -1.69 -36.84
N ALA A 136 12.37 -2.53 -37.80
CA ALA A 136 13.35 -3.12 -38.71
C ALA A 136 13.84 -2.12 -39.80
N GLY A 137 13.27 -0.92 -39.84
CA GLY A 137 13.65 0.17 -40.75
C GLY A 137 13.00 0.12 -42.14
N TYR A 138 12.01 -0.76 -42.34
CA TYR A 138 11.38 -0.96 -43.66
C TYR A 138 10.06 -0.20 -43.83
N ALA A 139 9.38 0.13 -42.73
CA ALA A 139 8.14 0.93 -42.75
C ALA A 139 8.34 2.30 -42.08
N SER A 140 7.69 3.30 -42.60
CA SER A 140 7.67 4.68 -42.07
C SER A 140 6.25 5.23 -41.90
N ARG A 141 5.25 4.55 -42.46
CA ARG A 141 3.85 4.96 -42.39
C ARG A 141 2.95 3.79 -42.12
N ILE A 142 2.06 3.97 -41.15
CA ILE A 142 1.02 3.02 -40.78
C ILE A 142 -0.31 3.76 -40.79
N GLU A 143 -1.33 3.13 -41.38
CA GLU A 143 -2.67 3.71 -41.45
C GLU A 143 -3.68 2.73 -40.86
N VAL A 144 -4.53 3.20 -39.95
CA VAL A 144 -5.62 2.44 -39.31
C VAL A 144 -6.93 3.08 -39.68
N ILE A 145 -7.85 2.32 -40.27
CA ILE A 145 -9.14 2.82 -40.74
C ILE A 145 -10.25 1.98 -40.08
N LEU A 146 -11.11 2.64 -39.33
CA LEU A 146 -12.36 2.07 -38.84
C LEU A 146 -13.45 2.38 -39.84
N HIS A 147 -14.01 1.36 -40.46
CA HIS A 147 -15.05 1.52 -41.48
C HIS A 147 -16.46 1.52 -40.86
N SER A 148 -17.43 2.10 -41.56
CA SER A 148 -18.83 2.17 -41.14
C SER A 148 -19.49 0.78 -40.98
N ASP A 149 -18.98 -0.24 -41.68
CA ASP A 149 -19.44 -1.64 -41.60
C ASP A 149 -18.85 -2.43 -40.42
N ASN A 150 -18.23 -1.75 -39.43
CA ASN A 150 -17.51 -2.34 -38.29
C ASN A 150 -16.29 -3.19 -38.68
N SER A 151 -15.78 -3.09 -39.90
CA SER A 151 -14.47 -3.63 -40.23
C SER A 151 -13.35 -2.66 -39.90
N VAL A 152 -12.14 -3.22 -39.76
CA VAL A 152 -10.92 -2.42 -39.55
C VAL A 152 -9.91 -2.77 -40.62
N SER A 153 -9.32 -1.75 -41.23
CA SER A 153 -8.18 -1.89 -42.13
C SER A 153 -6.91 -1.34 -41.44
N ILE A 154 -5.84 -2.11 -41.50
CA ILE A 154 -4.51 -1.68 -41.05
C ILE A 154 -3.55 -1.87 -42.21
N LEU A 155 -2.90 -0.78 -42.60
CA LEU A 155 -2.00 -0.73 -43.73
C LEU A 155 -0.61 -0.25 -43.25
N ASP A 156 0.44 -0.91 -43.69
CA ASP A 156 1.82 -0.48 -43.58
C ASP A 156 2.47 -0.31 -44.98
N ASN A 157 3.54 0.42 -45.03
CA ASN A 157 4.38 0.59 -46.23
C ASN A 157 5.71 -0.17 -46.11
N GLY A 158 5.71 -1.30 -45.38
CA GLY A 158 6.86 -2.16 -45.23
C GLY A 158 7.17 -3.04 -46.43
N ARG A 159 7.92 -4.13 -46.22
CA ARG A 159 8.33 -5.05 -47.31
C ARG A 159 7.19 -5.89 -47.88
N GLY A 160 6.06 -5.97 -47.20
CA GLY A 160 4.99 -6.90 -47.48
C GLY A 160 5.31 -8.35 -47.05
N ILE A 161 4.28 -9.09 -46.63
CA ILE A 161 4.40 -10.50 -46.23
C ILE A 161 4.88 -11.33 -47.44
N PRO A 162 5.86 -12.25 -47.28
CA PRO A 162 6.27 -13.16 -48.37
C PRO A 162 5.10 -13.97 -48.93
N THR A 163 5.03 -14.10 -50.26
CA THR A 163 3.94 -14.79 -50.97
C THR A 163 4.37 -16.08 -51.65
N ASP A 164 5.67 -16.39 -51.65
CA ASP A 164 6.26 -17.59 -52.20
C ASP A 164 5.72 -18.85 -51.53
N VAL A 165 5.81 -19.97 -52.24
CA VAL A 165 5.38 -21.30 -51.74
C VAL A 165 6.29 -21.73 -50.59
N HIS A 166 5.72 -21.91 -49.40
CA HIS A 166 6.47 -22.35 -48.23
C HIS A 166 6.91 -23.83 -48.38
N PRO A 167 8.20 -24.17 -48.17
CA PRO A 167 8.73 -25.49 -48.48
C PRO A 167 8.09 -26.65 -47.71
N VAL A 168 7.63 -26.41 -46.48
CA VAL A 168 7.02 -27.42 -45.60
C VAL A 168 5.52 -27.56 -45.84
N THR A 169 4.78 -26.47 -45.82
CA THR A 169 3.30 -26.47 -45.88
C THR A 169 2.77 -26.64 -47.29
N LYS A 170 3.61 -26.41 -48.33
CA LYS A 170 3.26 -26.40 -49.76
C LYS A 170 2.14 -25.40 -50.12
N LYS A 171 1.82 -24.49 -49.21
CA LYS A 171 0.93 -23.34 -49.37
C LYS A 171 1.78 -22.07 -49.54
N SER A 172 1.18 -20.95 -49.93
CA SER A 172 1.88 -19.68 -49.90
C SER A 172 2.34 -19.35 -48.48
N SER A 173 3.43 -18.64 -48.34
CA SER A 173 3.89 -18.17 -47.03
C SER A 173 2.85 -17.28 -46.37
N LEU A 174 2.11 -16.47 -47.14
CA LEU A 174 0.98 -15.66 -46.69
C LEU A 174 -0.13 -16.55 -46.08
N GLU A 175 -0.58 -17.58 -46.79
CA GLU A 175 -1.61 -18.51 -46.27
C GLU A 175 -1.09 -19.27 -45.04
N THR A 176 0.20 -19.62 -45.03
CA THR A 176 0.81 -20.32 -43.90
C THR A 176 0.77 -19.51 -42.62
N VAL A 177 1.17 -18.24 -42.63
CA VAL A 177 1.16 -17.37 -41.39
C VAL A 177 -0.26 -17.05 -40.94
N LEU A 178 -1.25 -17.12 -41.80
CA LEU A 178 -2.68 -16.89 -41.49
C LEU A 178 -3.44 -18.13 -41.01
N THR A 179 -3.01 -19.34 -41.37
CA THR A 179 -3.77 -20.57 -41.08
C THR A 179 -3.04 -21.56 -40.19
N VAL A 180 -1.75 -21.36 -39.90
CA VAL A 180 -0.95 -22.26 -39.09
C VAL A 180 -0.47 -21.51 -37.83
N LEU A 181 -0.75 -22.07 -36.65
CA LEU A 181 -0.21 -21.56 -35.41
C LEU A 181 1.30 -21.81 -35.35
N HIS A 182 2.02 -20.86 -34.70
CA HIS A 182 3.47 -20.91 -34.58
C HIS A 182 4.20 -20.91 -35.94
N ALA A 183 3.66 -20.16 -36.91
CA ALA A 183 4.29 -19.88 -38.19
C ALA A 183 4.64 -18.41 -38.30
N GLY A 184 5.88 -18.08 -38.65
CA GLY A 184 6.33 -16.71 -38.80
C GLY A 184 7.84 -16.59 -39.04
N GLY A 185 8.30 -15.39 -39.39
CA GLY A 185 9.73 -15.08 -39.67
C GLY A 185 10.45 -14.39 -38.51
N LYS A 186 9.84 -14.33 -37.30
CA LYS A 186 10.34 -13.53 -36.17
C LYS A 186 10.80 -14.39 -34.97
N PHE A 187 11.16 -15.64 -35.17
CA PHE A 187 11.59 -16.57 -34.11
C PHE A 187 13.04 -16.39 -33.67
N GLY A 188 13.75 -15.35 -34.14
CA GLY A 188 15.14 -15.08 -33.82
C GLY A 188 16.14 -15.93 -34.62
N GLY A 189 17.43 -15.75 -34.31
CA GLY A 189 18.53 -16.42 -35.01
C GLY A 189 19.08 -15.65 -36.21
N SER A 190 20.18 -16.14 -36.77
CA SER A 190 20.94 -15.50 -37.87
C SER A 190 20.13 -15.32 -39.17
N ASN A 191 19.06 -16.08 -39.34
CA ASN A 191 18.19 -16.03 -40.52
C ASN A 191 16.91 -15.19 -40.32
N SER A 192 16.71 -14.60 -39.14
CA SER A 192 15.57 -13.71 -38.92
C SER A 192 15.82 -12.34 -39.59
N GLY A 193 14.85 -11.88 -40.35
CA GLY A 193 14.90 -10.52 -40.92
C GLY A 193 14.66 -9.39 -39.90
N TYR A 194 14.61 -9.72 -38.61
CA TYR A 194 14.32 -8.80 -37.52
C TYR A 194 15.32 -8.98 -36.38
N SER A 195 15.99 -7.91 -36.01
CA SER A 195 16.89 -7.91 -34.84
C SER A 195 16.09 -7.83 -33.53
N VAL A 196 14.98 -7.13 -33.57
CA VAL A 196 14.04 -6.91 -32.45
C VAL A 196 12.63 -7.00 -33.00
N SER A 197 11.74 -7.70 -32.33
CA SER A 197 10.32 -7.74 -32.72
C SER A 197 9.43 -7.94 -31.49
N GLY A 198 8.17 -7.51 -31.59
CA GLY A 198 7.12 -7.81 -30.61
C GLY A 198 6.38 -9.12 -30.93
N GLY A 199 6.32 -9.51 -32.21
CA GLY A 199 5.60 -10.68 -32.69
C GLY A 199 6.39 -11.99 -32.64
N LEU A 200 6.66 -12.52 -31.46
CA LEU A 200 7.56 -13.66 -31.23
C LEU A 200 6.92 -15.05 -31.32
N HIS A 201 5.62 -15.14 -31.06
CA HIS A 201 4.95 -16.43 -30.92
C HIS A 201 4.44 -17.02 -32.23
N GLY A 202 4.42 -16.21 -33.32
CA GLY A 202 3.91 -16.64 -34.61
C GLY A 202 2.43 -17.04 -34.61
N VAL A 203 1.64 -16.37 -33.75
CA VAL A 203 0.21 -16.66 -33.59
C VAL A 203 -0.71 -15.45 -33.80
N GLY A 204 -0.21 -14.22 -33.68
CA GLY A 204 -1.04 -13.01 -33.69
C GLY A 204 -1.97 -12.93 -34.91
N LEU A 205 -1.39 -13.03 -36.11
CA LEU A 205 -2.15 -12.91 -37.34
C LEU A 205 -3.13 -14.10 -37.56
N SER A 206 -2.74 -15.33 -37.24
CA SER A 206 -3.61 -16.48 -37.30
C SER A 206 -4.74 -16.45 -36.26
N VAL A 207 -4.50 -15.83 -35.09
CA VAL A 207 -5.53 -15.57 -34.08
C VAL A 207 -6.55 -14.57 -34.59
N VAL A 208 -6.10 -13.45 -35.18
CA VAL A 208 -7.04 -12.46 -35.79
C VAL A 208 -7.90 -13.15 -36.89
N ASN A 209 -7.30 -13.94 -37.76
CA ASN A 209 -8.02 -14.68 -38.79
C ASN A 209 -9.05 -15.64 -38.18
N ALA A 210 -8.66 -16.41 -37.16
CA ALA A 210 -9.56 -17.38 -36.51
C ALA A 210 -10.77 -16.72 -35.84
N LEU A 211 -10.61 -15.49 -35.33
CA LEU A 211 -11.64 -14.77 -34.56
C LEU A 211 -12.38 -13.71 -35.40
N SER A 212 -12.13 -13.69 -36.69
CA SER A 212 -12.83 -12.84 -37.65
C SER A 212 -13.87 -13.65 -38.45
N GLU A 213 -15.04 -13.05 -38.71
CA GLU A 213 -16.04 -13.57 -39.59
C GLU A 213 -15.48 -13.59 -41.04
N GLU A 214 -14.89 -12.47 -41.47
CA GLU A 214 -14.15 -12.33 -42.70
C GLU A 214 -12.81 -11.63 -42.47
N LEU A 215 -11.81 -11.98 -43.27
CA LEU A 215 -10.53 -11.30 -43.30
C LEU A 215 -10.01 -11.24 -44.75
N LEU A 216 -9.63 -10.06 -45.20
CA LEU A 216 -9.04 -9.81 -46.51
C LEU A 216 -7.60 -9.31 -46.32
N VAL A 217 -6.65 -9.94 -46.96
CA VAL A 217 -5.26 -9.51 -47.01
C VAL A 217 -4.91 -9.06 -48.42
N THR A 218 -4.29 -7.88 -48.49
CA THR A 218 -3.66 -7.36 -49.72
C THR A 218 -2.19 -7.13 -49.42
N VAL A 219 -1.31 -7.67 -50.25
CA VAL A 219 0.14 -7.47 -50.15
C VAL A 219 0.64 -6.86 -51.46
N TRP A 220 1.40 -5.79 -51.35
CA TRP A 220 2.13 -5.18 -52.49
C TRP A 220 3.61 -5.50 -52.33
N ARG A 221 4.12 -6.31 -53.24
CA ARG A 221 5.50 -6.76 -53.18
C ARG A 221 6.00 -7.06 -54.61
N ASP A 222 7.25 -6.72 -54.87
CA ASP A 222 7.96 -7.00 -56.12
C ASP A 222 7.19 -6.54 -57.40
N GLY A 223 6.45 -5.42 -57.31
CA GLY A 223 5.66 -4.85 -58.40
C GLY A 223 4.32 -5.57 -58.64
N MET A 224 3.94 -6.47 -57.76
CA MET A 224 2.69 -7.28 -57.86
C MET A 224 1.79 -7.00 -56.65
N GLU A 225 0.48 -7.03 -56.90
CA GLU A 225 -0.57 -7.02 -55.88
C GLU A 225 -1.08 -8.42 -55.68
N TYR A 226 -1.00 -8.93 -54.45
CA TYR A 226 -1.51 -10.24 -54.02
C TYR A 226 -2.71 -10.05 -53.13
N LYS A 227 -3.83 -10.77 -53.39
CA LYS A 227 -5.03 -10.74 -52.55
C LYS A 227 -5.51 -12.14 -52.22
N GLN A 228 -5.93 -12.32 -50.96
CA GLN A 228 -6.55 -13.55 -50.51
C GLN A 228 -7.60 -13.28 -49.45
N LYS A 229 -8.71 -13.97 -49.51
CA LYS A 229 -9.85 -13.85 -48.59
C LYS A 229 -9.95 -15.06 -47.69
N TYR A 230 -10.28 -14.84 -46.43
CA TYR A 230 -10.45 -15.86 -45.40
C TYR A 230 -11.80 -15.69 -44.72
N CYS A 231 -12.33 -16.77 -44.17
CA CYS A 231 -13.54 -16.81 -43.35
C CYS A 231 -13.27 -17.71 -42.14
N ARG A 232 -13.39 -17.18 -40.94
CA ARG A 232 -13.24 -17.91 -39.65
C ARG A 232 -12.00 -18.81 -39.60
N GLY A 233 -10.88 -18.30 -40.08
CA GLY A 233 -9.59 -18.99 -40.06
C GLY A 233 -9.30 -19.85 -41.29
N THR A 234 -10.21 -19.97 -42.24
CA THR A 234 -10.06 -20.81 -43.42
C THR A 234 -9.97 -19.98 -44.69
N ALA A 235 -9.03 -20.26 -45.57
CA ALA A 235 -8.95 -19.60 -46.88
C ALA A 235 -10.17 -19.99 -47.75
N VAL A 236 -10.91 -18.97 -48.20
CA VAL A 236 -12.10 -19.15 -49.08
C VAL A 236 -11.84 -18.74 -50.53
N SER A 237 -10.67 -18.17 -50.80
CA SER A 237 -10.19 -17.89 -52.14
C SER A 237 -8.77 -18.41 -52.36
N SER A 238 -8.39 -18.67 -53.59
CA SER A 238 -7.00 -18.83 -53.98
C SER A 238 -6.27 -17.47 -53.90
N LEU A 239 -4.95 -17.49 -53.70
CA LEU A 239 -4.13 -16.28 -53.81
C LEU A 239 -4.17 -15.75 -55.25
N THR A 240 -4.68 -14.53 -55.41
CA THR A 240 -4.64 -13.83 -56.69
C THR A 240 -3.38 -13.01 -56.79
N CYS A 241 -2.80 -12.89 -57.98
CA CYS A 241 -1.61 -12.10 -58.25
C CYS A 241 -1.88 -11.25 -59.51
N VAL A 242 -1.78 -9.96 -59.36
CA VAL A 242 -2.02 -8.98 -60.46
C VAL A 242 -0.89 -7.95 -60.44
N ALA A 243 -0.43 -7.54 -61.64
CA ALA A 243 0.56 -6.48 -61.71
C ALA A 243 -0.03 -5.15 -61.14
N ILE A 244 0.77 -4.43 -60.41
CA ILE A 244 0.38 -3.12 -59.84
C ILE A 244 0.19 -2.14 -61.02
N PRO A 245 -0.93 -1.40 -61.07
CA PRO A 245 -1.14 -0.34 -62.09
C PRO A 245 -0.03 0.69 -62.06
N ASP A 246 0.28 1.28 -63.21
CA ASP A 246 1.36 2.28 -63.31
C ASP A 246 1.19 3.48 -62.36
N GLU A 247 -0.05 3.84 -62.04
CA GLU A 247 -0.40 4.91 -61.05
C GLU A 247 0.06 4.60 -59.65
N LEU A 248 0.21 3.33 -59.28
CA LEU A 248 0.61 2.84 -57.97
C LEU A 248 2.02 2.21 -57.99
N LYS A 249 2.77 2.46 -59.06
CA LYS A 249 4.11 1.91 -59.22
C LYS A 249 5.03 2.25 -58.06
N GLY A 250 5.68 1.26 -57.49
CA GLY A 250 6.54 1.41 -56.31
C GLY A 250 5.81 1.25 -54.98
N ARG A 251 4.50 1.00 -54.96
CA ARG A 251 3.78 0.65 -53.72
C ARG A 251 4.26 -0.64 -53.14
N GLN A 252 4.60 -0.63 -51.86
CA GLN A 252 4.96 -1.84 -51.09
C GLN A 252 4.17 -1.83 -49.76
N GLY A 253 4.05 -2.98 -49.14
CA GLY A 253 3.45 -3.10 -47.82
C GLY A 253 2.38 -4.16 -47.70
N THR A 254 1.71 -4.20 -46.57
CA THR A 254 0.61 -5.09 -46.27
C THR A 254 -0.61 -4.31 -45.81
N CYS A 255 -1.79 -4.71 -46.30
CA CYS A 255 -3.07 -4.26 -45.80
C CYS A 255 -3.88 -5.45 -45.30
N ILE A 256 -4.36 -5.38 -44.09
CA ILE A 256 -5.24 -6.39 -43.50
C ILE A 256 -6.55 -5.69 -43.13
N ARG A 257 -7.64 -6.16 -43.75
CA ARG A 257 -9.00 -5.76 -43.38
C ARG A 257 -9.73 -6.94 -42.79
N PHE A 258 -10.34 -6.76 -41.62
CA PHE A 258 -11.05 -7.84 -40.95
C PHE A 258 -12.36 -7.36 -40.32
N TRP A 259 -13.33 -8.31 -40.23
CA TRP A 259 -14.62 -8.15 -39.57
C TRP A 259 -14.65 -9.06 -38.35
N PRO A 260 -14.81 -8.56 -37.14
CA PRO A 260 -14.88 -9.40 -35.94
C PRO A 260 -16.06 -10.36 -35.97
N ASP A 261 -15.85 -11.61 -35.55
CA ASP A 261 -16.92 -12.62 -35.53
C ASP A 261 -17.87 -12.41 -34.33
N LYS A 262 -19.15 -12.13 -34.64
CA LYS A 262 -20.22 -11.93 -33.65
C LYS A 262 -20.49 -13.18 -32.81
N GLU A 263 -20.16 -14.38 -33.29
CA GLU A 263 -20.27 -15.61 -32.51
C GLU A 263 -19.22 -15.68 -31.38
N VAL A 264 -18.09 -14.99 -31.52
CA VAL A 264 -17.03 -14.93 -30.53
C VAL A 264 -17.19 -13.72 -29.63
N PHE A 265 -17.43 -12.55 -30.23
CA PHE A 265 -17.58 -11.27 -29.52
C PHE A 265 -19.04 -10.94 -29.29
N THR A 266 -19.66 -11.64 -28.35
CA THR A 266 -21.11 -11.55 -28.08
C THR A 266 -21.49 -10.26 -27.33
N THR A 267 -20.54 -9.58 -26.69
CA THR A 267 -20.80 -8.36 -25.92
C THR A 267 -20.86 -7.13 -26.83
N THR A 268 -19.89 -6.98 -27.73
CA THR A 268 -19.81 -5.91 -28.71
C THR A 268 -18.83 -6.28 -29.82
N VAL A 269 -19.10 -5.79 -31.02
CA VAL A 269 -18.18 -5.81 -32.18
C VAL A 269 -17.76 -4.39 -32.58
N GLU A 270 -18.21 -3.36 -31.83
CA GLU A 270 -17.88 -1.97 -32.10
C GLU A 270 -16.53 -1.61 -31.50
N PHE A 271 -15.71 -0.94 -32.30
CA PHE A 271 -14.40 -0.45 -31.90
C PHE A 271 -14.49 0.96 -31.33
N ASP A 272 -13.85 1.20 -30.17
CA ASP A 272 -13.71 2.54 -29.61
C ASP A 272 -12.52 3.26 -30.23
N TYR A 273 -12.83 4.34 -30.96
CA TYR A 273 -11.83 5.17 -31.64
C TYR A 273 -10.77 5.70 -30.65
N ASN A 274 -11.19 6.22 -29.50
CA ASN A 274 -10.28 6.84 -28.54
C ASN A 274 -9.29 5.84 -27.95
N THR A 275 -9.72 4.63 -27.69
CA THR A 275 -8.85 3.55 -27.19
C THR A 275 -7.77 3.19 -28.20
N ILE A 276 -8.13 3.07 -29.49
CA ILE A 276 -7.18 2.75 -30.55
C ILE A 276 -6.27 3.94 -30.85
N ALA A 277 -6.81 5.17 -30.91
CA ALA A 277 -6.05 6.40 -31.07
C ALA A 277 -5.02 6.61 -29.94
N GLY A 278 -5.42 6.29 -28.71
CA GLY A 278 -4.49 6.26 -27.57
C GLY A 278 -3.31 5.32 -27.80
N ARG A 279 -3.56 4.10 -28.31
CA ARG A 279 -2.51 3.14 -28.63
C ARG A 279 -1.65 3.57 -29.82
N ALA A 280 -2.25 4.11 -30.87
CA ALA A 280 -1.53 4.66 -32.02
C ALA A 280 -0.57 5.78 -31.60
N ARG A 281 -1.04 6.69 -30.76
CA ARG A 281 -0.22 7.78 -30.19
C ARG A 281 0.95 7.24 -29.37
N GLU A 282 0.72 6.27 -28.48
CA GLU A 282 1.80 5.60 -27.71
C GLU A 282 2.87 5.04 -28.65
N LEU A 283 2.46 4.31 -29.69
CA LEU A 283 3.39 3.70 -30.65
C LEU A 283 4.16 4.72 -31.46
N ALA A 284 3.55 5.86 -31.83
CA ALA A 284 4.22 6.96 -32.50
C ALA A 284 5.29 7.62 -31.62
N PHE A 285 5.04 7.80 -30.32
CA PHE A 285 6.06 8.28 -29.37
C PHE A 285 7.22 7.28 -29.19
N LEU A 286 6.93 5.97 -29.20
CA LEU A 286 7.95 4.92 -29.04
C LEU A 286 8.81 4.73 -30.30
N ASN A 287 8.33 5.18 -31.47
CA ASN A 287 8.98 5.01 -32.77
C ASN A 287 9.03 6.37 -33.52
N PRO A 288 9.99 7.25 -33.18
CA PRO A 288 10.03 8.66 -33.62
C PRO A 288 10.02 8.88 -35.13
N ASN A 289 10.38 7.88 -35.92
CA ASN A 289 10.45 8.01 -37.40
C ASN A 289 9.20 7.43 -38.11
N VAL A 290 8.13 7.12 -37.35
CA VAL A 290 6.93 6.50 -37.89
C VAL A 290 5.75 7.45 -37.79
N THR A 291 5.08 7.67 -38.91
CA THR A 291 3.78 8.34 -38.95
C THR A 291 2.66 7.32 -38.83
N ILE A 292 1.77 7.49 -37.86
CA ILE A 292 0.59 6.65 -37.69
C ILE A 292 -0.65 7.52 -37.93
N THR A 293 -1.42 7.19 -38.98
CA THR A 293 -2.67 7.88 -39.31
C THR A 293 -3.84 7.01 -38.81
N MET A 294 -4.75 7.61 -38.08
CA MET A 294 -5.97 6.98 -37.60
C MET A 294 -7.17 7.64 -38.28
N LYS A 295 -8.05 6.85 -38.91
CA LYS A 295 -9.27 7.34 -39.56
C LYS A 295 -10.49 6.59 -39.08
N LYS A 296 -11.60 7.26 -38.94
CA LYS A 296 -12.92 6.67 -38.77
C LYS A 296 -13.81 7.17 -39.92
N GLU A 297 -14.31 6.22 -40.68
CA GLU A 297 -15.31 6.47 -41.72
C GLU A 297 -16.71 6.36 -41.08
N ASP A 298 -17.60 7.28 -41.45
CA ASP A 298 -19.00 7.25 -41.07
C ASP A 298 -19.80 7.53 -42.36
N ASP A 299 -21.00 7.02 -42.47
CA ASP A 299 -21.90 7.26 -43.61
C ASP A 299 -22.23 8.77 -43.73
N ASP A 300 -22.14 9.50 -42.64
CA ASP A 300 -22.23 10.96 -42.59
C ASP A 300 -20.82 11.57 -42.65
N ALA A 301 -20.48 12.24 -43.76
CA ALA A 301 -19.17 12.84 -43.96
C ALA A 301 -18.75 13.85 -42.87
N VAL A 302 -19.72 14.42 -42.13
CA VAL A 302 -19.45 15.35 -41.03
C VAL A 302 -18.92 14.62 -39.78
N LYS A 303 -19.18 13.32 -39.66
CA LYS A 303 -18.72 12.49 -38.52
C LYS A 303 -17.42 11.75 -38.78
N CYS A 304 -16.86 11.88 -40.01
CA CYS A 304 -15.55 11.31 -40.31
C CYS A 304 -14.47 11.99 -39.44
N GLN A 305 -13.66 11.18 -38.78
CA GLN A 305 -12.57 11.63 -37.93
C GLN A 305 -11.24 11.16 -38.49
N SER A 306 -10.22 12.04 -38.48
CA SER A 306 -8.87 11.68 -38.89
C SER A 306 -7.84 12.37 -38.02
N ASP A 307 -6.95 11.59 -37.42
CA ASP A 307 -5.83 12.07 -36.62
C ASP A 307 -4.52 11.51 -37.19
N GLU A 308 -3.47 12.30 -37.15
CA GLU A 308 -2.12 11.88 -37.52
C GLU A 308 -1.16 12.07 -36.34
N TYR A 309 -0.40 11.05 -36.07
CA TYR A 309 0.55 11.00 -34.95
C TYR A 309 1.97 10.82 -35.50
N PHE A 310 2.82 11.84 -35.26
CA PHE A 310 4.25 11.83 -35.55
C PHE A 310 4.98 12.64 -34.49
N PHE A 311 5.90 12.02 -33.77
CA PHE A 311 6.61 12.64 -32.64
C PHE A 311 8.11 12.43 -32.76
N ALA A 312 8.80 13.40 -33.38
CA ALA A 312 10.24 13.34 -33.58
C ALA A 312 11.05 13.35 -32.26
N GLY A 313 10.51 13.96 -31.19
CA GLY A 313 11.12 14.01 -29.87
C GLY A 313 10.99 12.73 -29.05
N GLY A 314 10.26 11.73 -29.54
CA GLY A 314 10.16 10.41 -28.92
C GLY A 314 9.68 10.44 -27.48
N LEU A 315 10.38 9.68 -26.59
CA LEU A 315 9.99 9.56 -25.18
C LEU A 315 10.06 10.87 -24.39
N ILE A 316 10.97 11.77 -24.77
CA ILE A 316 11.06 13.10 -24.14
C ILE A 316 9.78 13.89 -24.38
N GLU A 317 9.30 13.88 -25.62
CA GLU A 317 8.06 14.53 -26.00
C GLU A 317 6.84 13.86 -25.36
N TYR A 318 6.88 12.54 -25.22
CA TYR A 318 5.83 11.78 -24.53
C TYR A 318 5.72 12.16 -23.05
N VAL A 319 6.83 12.29 -22.32
CA VAL A 319 6.82 12.75 -20.92
C VAL A 319 6.31 14.19 -20.83
N LYS A 320 6.70 15.08 -21.74
CA LYS A 320 6.16 16.45 -21.81
C LYS A 320 4.65 16.44 -22.02
N TRP A 321 4.16 15.58 -22.91
CA TRP A 321 2.72 15.43 -23.16
C TRP A 321 1.96 14.93 -21.94
N LEU A 322 2.50 13.94 -21.21
CA LEU A 322 1.90 13.41 -19.96
C LEU A 322 1.88 14.43 -18.81
N ASN A 323 2.77 15.41 -18.85
CA ASN A 323 2.92 16.43 -17.82
C ASN A 323 2.45 17.82 -18.26
N ASN A 324 1.73 17.91 -19.37
CA ASN A 324 1.32 19.19 -19.96
C ASN A 324 0.49 20.08 -18.99
N ASP A 325 -0.29 19.44 -18.11
CA ASP A 325 -1.15 20.07 -17.10
C ASP A 325 -0.49 20.15 -15.72
N LYS A 326 0.78 19.73 -15.58
CA LYS A 326 1.51 19.68 -14.31
C LYS A 326 2.65 20.70 -14.27
N LYS A 327 3.13 20.97 -13.07
CA LYS A 327 4.27 21.87 -12.84
C LYS A 327 5.56 21.07 -12.73
N PRO A 328 6.43 21.06 -13.77
CA PRO A 328 7.68 20.31 -13.70
C PRO A 328 8.66 20.96 -12.70
N LEU A 329 9.47 20.13 -12.05
CA LEU A 329 10.57 20.56 -11.18
C LEU A 329 11.85 20.85 -11.97
N HIS A 330 12.01 20.24 -13.14
CA HIS A 330 13.16 20.32 -14.01
C HIS A 330 12.79 19.91 -15.44
N ASP A 331 13.66 20.13 -16.39
CA ASP A 331 13.51 19.64 -17.75
C ASP A 331 13.49 18.12 -17.80
N VAL A 332 12.89 17.53 -18.86
CA VAL A 332 12.84 16.08 -19.01
C VAL A 332 14.25 15.52 -19.16
N VAL A 333 14.60 14.61 -18.27
CA VAL A 333 15.85 13.83 -18.36
C VAL A 333 15.59 12.63 -19.24
N GLY A 334 16.30 12.53 -20.36
CA GLY A 334 16.16 11.42 -21.30
C GLY A 334 17.51 10.92 -21.81
N PHE A 335 17.64 9.61 -21.96
CA PHE A 335 18.81 9.00 -22.57
C PHE A 335 18.47 7.65 -23.21
N ARG A 336 19.26 7.32 -24.24
CA ARG A 336 19.18 6.03 -24.94
C ARG A 336 20.56 5.40 -25.00
N LYS A 337 20.69 4.14 -24.56
CA LYS A 337 21.92 3.38 -24.54
C LYS A 337 21.68 1.91 -24.85
N GLU A 338 22.73 1.27 -25.36
CA GLU A 338 22.73 -0.15 -25.68
C GLU A 338 23.89 -0.86 -24.99
N VAL A 339 23.58 -1.98 -24.33
CA VAL A 339 24.56 -2.88 -23.68
C VAL A 339 24.11 -4.31 -23.90
N ASP A 340 25.02 -5.18 -24.30
CA ASP A 340 24.76 -6.61 -24.54
C ASP A 340 23.62 -6.88 -25.54
N GLY A 341 23.44 -6.00 -26.54
CA GLY A 341 22.36 -6.07 -27.52
C GLY A 341 20.99 -5.66 -26.98
N ILE A 342 20.90 -5.24 -25.72
CA ILE A 342 19.68 -4.68 -25.13
C ILE A 342 19.78 -3.15 -25.21
N THR A 343 18.84 -2.53 -25.95
CA THR A 343 18.72 -1.08 -25.97
C THR A 343 17.75 -0.63 -24.89
N MET A 344 18.16 0.32 -24.07
CA MET A 344 17.30 1.01 -23.10
C MET A 344 17.11 2.47 -23.51
N ASP A 345 15.87 2.88 -23.57
CA ASP A 345 15.45 4.27 -23.81
C ASP A 345 14.55 4.70 -22.64
N VAL A 346 14.93 5.78 -21.97
CA VAL A 346 14.25 6.26 -20.75
C VAL A 346 14.06 7.76 -20.85
N ALA A 347 12.90 8.23 -20.45
CA ALA A 347 12.62 9.63 -20.19
C ALA A 347 11.89 9.76 -18.86
N LEU A 348 12.32 10.72 -18.02
CA LEU A 348 11.74 10.93 -16.71
C LEU A 348 11.73 12.40 -16.29
N GLN A 349 10.74 12.76 -15.46
CA GLN A 349 10.57 14.12 -14.94
C GLN A 349 9.78 14.07 -13.63
N TRP A 350 10.21 14.84 -12.63
CA TRP A 350 9.41 15.06 -11.42
C TRP A 350 8.57 16.32 -11.56
N CYS A 351 7.34 16.27 -11.05
CA CYS A 351 6.41 17.39 -11.01
C CYS A 351 6.15 17.81 -9.55
N LEU A 352 6.02 19.11 -9.33
CA LEU A 352 5.84 19.70 -7.99
C LEU A 352 4.48 19.33 -7.39
N ASP A 353 3.43 19.43 -8.18
CA ASP A 353 2.02 19.28 -7.82
C ASP A 353 1.46 17.86 -7.94
N ALA A 354 2.26 16.90 -8.38
CA ALA A 354 1.91 15.50 -8.43
C ALA A 354 2.40 14.74 -7.16
N TYR A 355 1.55 13.87 -6.61
CA TYR A 355 1.81 13.07 -5.40
C TYR A 355 1.83 11.56 -5.65
N SER A 356 1.49 11.12 -6.85
CA SER A 356 1.60 9.74 -7.31
C SER A 356 2.67 9.60 -8.39
N ASP A 357 3.21 8.39 -8.54
CA ASP A 357 4.09 8.08 -9.66
C ASP A 357 3.29 7.62 -10.89
N THR A 358 3.80 7.93 -12.07
CA THR A 358 3.32 7.42 -13.36
C THR A 358 4.50 6.78 -14.07
N ILE A 359 4.59 5.45 -14.04
CA ILE A 359 5.67 4.69 -14.68
C ILE A 359 5.07 3.82 -15.78
N LEU A 360 5.42 4.12 -17.03
CA LEU A 360 5.00 3.36 -18.20
C LEU A 360 6.18 2.53 -18.69
N GLY A 361 5.99 1.20 -18.75
CA GLY A 361 7.01 0.27 -19.22
C GLY A 361 6.64 -0.33 -20.56
N TYR A 362 7.63 -0.45 -21.43
CA TYR A 362 7.51 -1.04 -22.75
C TYR A 362 8.67 -2.00 -23.02
N ALA A 363 8.37 -3.13 -23.64
CA ALA A 363 9.35 -4.07 -24.17
C ALA A 363 9.03 -4.34 -25.64
N ASN A 364 9.97 -4.02 -26.56
CA ASN A 364 9.78 -4.09 -28.01
C ASN A 364 8.49 -3.37 -28.45
N SER A 365 8.26 -2.15 -27.95
CA SER A 365 7.06 -1.31 -28.14
C SER A 365 5.75 -1.89 -27.57
N ILE A 366 5.76 -3.06 -26.93
CA ILE A 366 4.60 -3.65 -26.25
C ILE A 366 4.52 -3.09 -24.84
N ARG A 367 3.34 -2.62 -24.43
CA ARG A 367 3.11 -2.08 -23.10
C ARG A 367 3.01 -3.19 -22.05
N THR A 368 3.89 -3.17 -21.06
CA THR A 368 3.92 -4.13 -19.96
C THR A 368 3.15 -3.59 -18.75
N VAL A 369 1.82 -3.71 -18.80
CA VAL A 369 0.92 -3.13 -17.78
C VAL A 369 1.12 -3.73 -16.39
N ASP A 370 1.54 -4.99 -16.29
CA ASP A 370 1.83 -5.70 -15.03
C ASP A 370 3.32 -5.59 -14.63
N GLY A 371 4.07 -4.71 -15.30
CA GLY A 371 5.47 -4.44 -15.00
C GLY A 371 6.44 -5.41 -15.65
N GLY A 372 7.47 -5.79 -14.94
CA GLY A 372 8.51 -6.70 -15.39
C GLY A 372 9.90 -6.29 -14.94
N THR A 373 10.89 -7.08 -15.33
CA THR A 373 12.29 -6.95 -14.89
C THR A 373 12.90 -5.58 -15.18
N HIS A 374 12.52 -4.93 -16.28
CA HIS A 374 12.96 -3.55 -16.63
C HIS A 374 12.40 -2.51 -15.65
N ILE A 375 11.14 -2.60 -15.26
CA ILE A 375 10.54 -1.69 -14.27
C ILE A 375 11.10 -1.96 -12.87
N ASP A 376 11.29 -3.23 -12.51
CA ASP A 376 11.87 -3.62 -11.22
C ASP A 376 13.33 -3.13 -11.10
N GLY A 377 14.13 -3.26 -12.17
CA GLY A 377 15.49 -2.74 -12.26
C GLY A 377 15.51 -1.21 -12.11
N PHE A 378 14.65 -0.52 -12.85
CA PHE A 378 14.50 0.93 -12.78
C PHE A 378 14.17 1.41 -11.35
N LYS A 379 13.13 0.87 -10.73
CA LYS A 379 12.70 1.26 -9.36
C LYS A 379 13.78 1.03 -8.31
N ALA A 380 14.49 -0.08 -8.41
CA ALA A 380 15.57 -0.42 -7.49
C ALA A 380 16.78 0.52 -7.66
N SER A 381 17.20 0.74 -8.89
CA SER A 381 18.34 1.61 -9.24
C SER A 381 18.06 3.06 -8.86
N LEU A 382 16.90 3.60 -9.23
CA LEU A 382 16.49 4.95 -8.90
C LEU A 382 16.56 5.22 -7.40
N THR A 383 15.97 4.31 -6.60
CA THR A 383 15.95 4.44 -5.14
C THR A 383 17.37 4.41 -4.55
N ARG A 384 18.21 3.50 -5.03
CA ARG A 384 19.60 3.37 -4.57
C ARG A 384 20.44 4.60 -4.94
N THR A 385 20.34 5.05 -6.19
CA THR A 385 21.10 6.19 -6.72
C THR A 385 20.79 7.47 -5.94
N LEU A 386 19.51 7.80 -5.76
CA LEU A 386 19.12 9.02 -5.03
C LEU A 386 19.49 8.97 -3.54
N ASN A 387 19.41 7.80 -2.89
CA ASN A 387 19.90 7.66 -1.52
C ASN A 387 21.43 7.86 -1.43
N ASN A 388 22.17 7.32 -2.38
CA ASN A 388 23.65 7.45 -2.42
C ASN A 388 24.05 8.91 -2.67
N LEU A 389 23.46 9.56 -3.67
CA LEU A 389 23.71 10.96 -3.98
C LEU A 389 23.30 11.89 -2.84
N GLY A 390 22.14 11.65 -2.22
CA GLY A 390 21.66 12.44 -1.10
C GLY A 390 22.56 12.36 0.15
N LYS A 391 23.20 11.21 0.37
CA LYS A 391 24.19 11.04 1.44
C LYS A 391 25.55 11.70 1.09
N ARG A 392 26.00 11.58 -0.17
CA ARG A 392 27.24 12.22 -0.65
C ARG A 392 27.16 13.74 -0.64
N SER A 393 26.06 14.32 -1.09
CA SER A 393 25.80 15.75 -1.11
C SER A 393 25.48 16.34 0.28
N LYS A 394 25.35 15.51 1.33
CA LYS A 394 24.96 15.90 2.70
C LYS A 394 23.57 16.55 2.81
N ILE A 395 22.72 16.45 1.80
CA ILE A 395 21.33 16.85 1.86
C ILE A 395 20.58 15.95 2.85
N ILE A 396 20.84 14.65 2.83
CA ILE A 396 20.42 13.69 3.85
C ILE A 396 21.46 13.73 4.97
N LYS A 397 21.23 14.58 5.99
CA LYS A 397 22.17 14.82 7.10
C LYS A 397 22.25 13.66 8.08
N ASP A 398 21.16 12.95 8.26
CA ASP A 398 21.04 11.84 9.20
C ASP A 398 21.36 10.52 8.50
N LYS A 399 22.42 9.82 8.95
CA LYS A 399 22.86 8.56 8.35
C LYS A 399 21.84 7.43 8.46
N GLU A 400 20.93 7.51 9.42
CA GLU A 400 19.87 6.54 9.66
C GLU A 400 18.65 6.75 8.74
N ILE A 401 18.51 7.92 8.13
CA ILE A 401 17.42 8.21 7.20
C ILE A 401 17.72 7.53 5.86
N SER A 402 16.80 6.65 5.44
CA SER A 402 16.77 6.06 4.11
C SER A 402 15.42 6.34 3.47
N LEU A 403 15.46 6.92 2.27
CA LEU A 403 14.26 7.15 1.46
C LEU A 403 13.77 5.81 0.89
N SER A 404 12.51 5.47 1.10
CA SER A 404 11.90 4.32 0.41
C SER A 404 11.61 4.64 -1.05
N GLY A 405 11.39 3.60 -1.85
CA GLY A 405 11.04 3.78 -3.25
C GLY A 405 9.78 4.64 -3.46
N GLU A 406 8.79 4.57 -2.56
CA GLU A 406 7.57 5.39 -2.63
C GLU A 406 7.89 6.88 -2.49
N HIS A 407 8.75 7.25 -1.52
CA HIS A 407 9.13 8.66 -1.30
C HIS A 407 9.91 9.24 -2.49
N VAL A 408 10.80 8.43 -3.08
CA VAL A 408 11.63 8.84 -4.22
C VAL A 408 10.80 9.03 -5.48
N ARG A 409 9.77 8.22 -5.67
CA ARG A 409 8.92 8.26 -6.86
C ARG A 409 7.73 9.22 -6.74
N GLU A 410 7.50 9.85 -5.60
CA GLU A 410 6.40 10.81 -5.46
C GLU A 410 6.52 11.94 -6.51
N GLY A 411 5.51 12.05 -7.36
CA GLY A 411 5.44 13.02 -8.45
C GLY A 411 6.29 12.70 -9.67
N LEU A 412 6.84 11.49 -9.77
CA LEU A 412 7.64 11.05 -10.91
C LEU A 412 6.73 10.61 -12.07
N THR A 413 6.96 11.17 -13.25
CA THR A 413 6.51 10.63 -14.53
C THR A 413 7.72 10.03 -15.22
N CYS A 414 7.65 8.75 -15.59
CA CYS A 414 8.73 8.03 -16.23
C CYS A 414 8.19 7.09 -17.31
N ILE A 415 8.88 7.06 -18.43
CA ILE A 415 8.68 6.08 -19.49
C ILE A 415 9.99 5.34 -19.69
N ILE A 416 9.91 4.03 -19.63
CA ILE A 416 11.04 3.13 -19.88
C ILE A 416 10.67 2.15 -21.01
N SER A 417 11.44 2.19 -22.09
CA SER A 417 11.32 1.31 -23.24
C SER A 417 12.60 0.51 -23.40
N VAL A 418 12.47 -0.81 -23.41
CA VAL A 418 13.60 -1.70 -23.68
C VAL A 418 13.38 -2.43 -24.99
N LYS A 419 14.44 -2.55 -25.79
CA LYS A 419 14.48 -3.41 -26.98
C LYS A 419 15.36 -4.62 -26.67
N VAL A 420 14.74 -5.79 -26.70
CA VAL A 420 15.35 -7.06 -26.30
C VAL A 420 15.27 -8.01 -27.50
N PRO A 421 16.38 -8.63 -27.95
CA PRO A 421 16.36 -9.55 -29.08
C PRO A 421 15.46 -10.76 -28.87
N ASN A 422 15.49 -11.34 -27.66
CA ASN A 422 14.70 -12.51 -27.29
C ASN A 422 13.91 -12.22 -26.01
N PRO A 423 12.77 -11.47 -26.06
CA PRO A 423 12.01 -11.16 -24.88
C PRO A 423 11.18 -12.35 -24.41
N GLU A 424 11.20 -12.56 -23.09
CA GLU A 424 10.38 -13.56 -22.40
C GLU A 424 9.23 -12.85 -21.70
N PHE A 425 7.99 -13.14 -22.10
CA PHE A 425 6.79 -12.57 -21.49
C PHE A 425 6.01 -13.60 -20.68
N GLU A 426 5.41 -13.15 -19.58
CA GLU A 426 4.44 -13.95 -18.84
C GLU A 426 3.11 -13.98 -19.62
N GLY A 427 2.90 -15.06 -20.42
CA GLY A 427 1.69 -15.31 -21.19
C GLY A 427 1.60 -14.59 -22.54
N GLN A 428 0.57 -14.95 -23.31
CA GLN A 428 0.37 -14.47 -24.68
C GLN A 428 0.03 -12.97 -24.76
N THR A 429 -0.63 -12.41 -23.77
CA THR A 429 -0.99 -10.99 -23.71
C THR A 429 0.19 -10.06 -23.43
N LYS A 430 1.37 -10.61 -23.19
CA LYS A 430 2.67 -9.91 -23.04
C LYS A 430 2.66 -8.79 -22.00
N THR A 431 1.88 -8.94 -20.94
CA THR A 431 1.67 -7.88 -19.93
C THR A 431 2.85 -7.66 -18.99
N ARG A 432 3.77 -8.64 -18.88
CA ARG A 432 4.93 -8.60 -18.01
C ARG A 432 6.17 -9.19 -18.68
N LEU A 433 7.30 -8.50 -18.59
CA LEU A 433 8.60 -8.97 -19.08
C LEU A 433 9.33 -9.76 -17.99
N GLY A 434 9.82 -10.96 -18.35
CA GLY A 434 10.46 -11.91 -17.43
C GLY A 434 12.00 -11.93 -17.43
N ASN A 435 12.66 -11.52 -18.51
CA ASN A 435 14.10 -11.61 -18.73
C ASN A 435 14.97 -11.12 -17.55
N PRO A 436 15.73 -11.97 -16.84
CA PRO A 436 16.54 -11.55 -15.69
C PRO A 436 17.71 -10.61 -16.04
N GLU A 437 18.30 -10.79 -17.24
CA GLU A 437 19.42 -9.98 -17.74
C GLU A 437 18.99 -8.53 -17.94
N VAL A 438 17.78 -8.27 -18.40
CA VAL A 438 17.26 -6.92 -18.61
C VAL A 438 17.27 -6.11 -17.31
N ARG A 439 16.96 -6.75 -16.19
CA ARG A 439 16.99 -6.08 -14.88
C ARG A 439 18.39 -5.54 -14.56
N LYS A 440 19.43 -6.31 -14.85
CA LYS A 440 20.83 -5.93 -14.57
C LYS A 440 21.26 -4.78 -15.46
N VAL A 441 20.98 -4.87 -16.76
CA VAL A 441 21.32 -3.84 -17.74
C VAL A 441 20.63 -2.51 -17.39
N VAL A 442 19.33 -2.55 -17.10
CA VAL A 442 18.58 -1.35 -16.71
C VAL A 442 19.11 -0.76 -15.40
N ASP A 443 19.41 -1.61 -14.41
CA ASP A 443 19.95 -1.17 -13.13
C ASP A 443 21.29 -0.45 -13.29
N GLN A 444 22.20 -1.00 -14.08
CA GLN A 444 23.51 -0.43 -14.35
C GLN A 444 23.40 0.89 -15.14
N LEU A 445 22.73 0.88 -16.29
CA LEU A 445 22.63 2.04 -17.16
C LEU A 445 21.95 3.23 -16.48
N LEU A 446 20.88 2.96 -15.73
CA LEU A 446 20.20 4.03 -14.99
C LEU A 446 21.10 4.61 -13.90
N GLN A 447 21.80 3.75 -13.14
CA GLN A 447 22.71 4.21 -12.10
C GLN A 447 23.81 5.11 -12.66
N GLU A 448 24.45 4.70 -13.74
CA GLU A 448 25.53 5.44 -14.38
C GLU A 448 25.05 6.81 -14.87
N HIS A 449 24.05 6.83 -15.76
CA HIS A 449 23.57 8.07 -16.39
C HIS A 449 22.83 9.02 -15.46
N LEU A 450 22.01 8.48 -14.53
CA LEU A 450 21.33 9.33 -13.58
C LEU A 450 22.31 9.95 -12.57
N THR A 451 23.38 9.21 -12.18
CA THR A 451 24.42 9.77 -11.33
C THR A 451 25.15 10.89 -12.04
N GLU A 452 25.62 10.64 -13.25
CA GLU A 452 26.31 11.65 -14.10
C GLU A 452 25.42 12.91 -14.27
N TYR A 453 24.18 12.74 -14.67
CA TYR A 453 23.26 13.85 -14.86
C TYR A 453 23.04 14.67 -13.59
N LEU A 454 22.77 14.01 -12.47
CA LEU A 454 22.47 14.71 -11.21
C LEU A 454 23.71 15.31 -10.53
N GLU A 455 24.90 14.82 -10.81
CA GLU A 455 26.16 15.44 -10.38
C GLU A 455 26.47 16.72 -11.19
N LEU A 456 26.08 16.75 -12.47
CA LEU A 456 26.19 17.95 -13.32
C LEU A 456 25.07 18.99 -13.06
N HIS A 457 23.95 18.57 -12.50
CA HIS A 457 22.78 19.43 -12.21
C HIS A 457 22.39 19.35 -10.72
N PRO A 458 23.19 19.97 -9.83
CA PRO A 458 22.98 19.89 -8.39
C PRO A 458 21.67 20.54 -7.91
N ASP A 459 21.16 21.53 -8.63
CA ASP A 459 19.87 22.19 -8.43
C ASP A 459 18.68 21.23 -8.64
N VAL A 460 18.76 20.38 -9.65
CA VAL A 460 17.77 19.32 -9.91
C VAL A 460 17.83 18.27 -8.80
N LEU A 461 19.03 17.83 -8.41
CA LEU A 461 19.22 16.89 -7.31
C LEU A 461 18.62 17.42 -6.02
N ASP A 462 18.86 18.68 -5.69
CA ASP A 462 18.36 19.34 -4.47
C ASP A 462 16.83 19.41 -4.48
N SER A 463 16.23 19.76 -5.62
CA SER A 463 14.79 19.84 -5.79
C SER A 463 14.10 18.47 -5.63
N VAL A 464 14.64 17.44 -6.27
CA VAL A 464 14.12 16.05 -6.20
C VAL A 464 14.26 15.47 -4.81
N LEU A 465 15.42 15.65 -4.16
CA LEU A 465 15.64 15.17 -2.79
C LEU A 465 14.79 15.92 -1.78
N SER A 466 14.62 17.22 -1.94
CA SER A 466 13.74 18.03 -1.06
C SER A 466 12.29 17.54 -1.15
N LYS A 467 11.78 17.26 -2.35
CA LYS A 467 10.45 16.65 -2.54
C LYS A 467 10.37 15.28 -1.86
N SER A 468 11.34 14.42 -2.10
CA SER A 468 11.40 13.07 -1.49
C SER A 468 11.46 13.11 0.04
N LEU A 469 12.20 14.04 0.63
CA LEU A 469 12.26 14.25 2.07
C LEU A 469 10.93 14.78 2.63
N ASN A 470 10.23 15.63 1.88
CA ASN A 470 8.90 16.09 2.27
C ASN A 470 7.87 14.95 2.22
N ALA A 471 7.93 14.08 1.20
CA ALA A 471 7.14 12.85 1.13
C ALA A 471 7.39 11.94 2.35
N LEU A 472 8.65 11.73 2.74
CA LEU A 472 9.00 10.99 3.96
C LEU A 472 8.42 11.62 5.21
N LYS A 473 8.56 12.95 5.37
CA LYS A 473 8.00 13.68 6.53
C LYS A 473 6.48 13.53 6.59
N ALA A 474 5.80 13.67 5.46
CA ALA A 474 4.35 13.51 5.35
C ALA A 474 3.91 12.07 5.70
N ALA A 475 4.62 11.06 5.19
CA ALA A 475 4.35 9.65 5.51
C ALA A 475 4.53 9.34 7.00
N LEU A 476 5.60 9.87 7.63
CA LEU A 476 5.84 9.73 9.07
C LEU A 476 4.76 10.43 9.90
N ALA A 477 4.34 11.63 9.49
CA ALA A 477 3.25 12.36 10.14
C ALA A 477 1.92 11.58 10.04
N ALA A 478 1.59 11.08 8.84
CA ALA A 478 0.41 10.25 8.62
C ALA A 478 0.43 8.94 9.42
N LYS A 479 1.61 8.30 9.54
CA LYS A 479 1.79 7.11 10.38
C LYS A 479 1.55 7.43 11.85
N ARG A 480 2.13 8.54 12.36
CA ARG A 480 1.91 9.00 13.75
C ARG A 480 0.45 9.31 14.01
N ALA A 481 -0.22 10.02 13.11
CA ALA A 481 -1.64 10.35 13.25
C ALA A 481 -2.53 9.08 13.28
N ARG A 482 -2.29 8.12 12.37
CA ARG A 482 -3.01 6.83 12.38
C ARG A 482 -2.78 6.04 13.66
N GLU A 483 -1.55 6.01 14.16
CA GLU A 483 -1.22 5.33 15.41
C GLU A 483 -1.95 5.98 16.60
N LEU A 484 -2.00 7.30 16.63
CA LEU A 484 -2.69 8.07 17.66
C LEU A 484 -4.20 7.78 17.67
N VAL A 485 -4.84 7.74 16.47
CA VAL A 485 -6.25 7.37 16.34
C VAL A 485 -6.51 5.94 16.83
N ARG A 486 -5.63 4.99 16.49
CA ARG A 486 -5.73 3.60 16.98
C ARG A 486 -5.63 3.53 18.51
N GLN A 487 -4.68 4.25 19.12
CA GLN A 487 -4.53 4.30 20.57
C GLN A 487 -5.78 4.89 21.22
N LYS A 488 -6.34 5.97 20.67
CA LYS A 488 -7.60 6.57 21.13
C LYS A 488 -8.79 5.60 21.05
N SER A 489 -8.90 4.83 19.96
CA SER A 489 -9.99 3.85 19.82
C SER A 489 -9.91 2.69 20.82
N VAL A 490 -8.70 2.24 21.14
CA VAL A 490 -8.49 1.19 22.16
C VAL A 490 -8.91 1.66 23.55
N LEU A 491 -8.71 2.95 23.89
CA LEU A 491 -9.14 3.50 25.18
C LEU A 491 -10.66 3.50 25.36
N ARG A 492 -11.43 3.64 24.27
CA ARG A 492 -12.91 3.57 24.31
C ARG A 492 -13.45 2.15 24.46
N SER A 493 -12.77 1.15 23.91
CA SER A 493 -13.32 -0.21 23.80
C SER A 493 -12.75 -1.21 24.80
N SER A 494 -11.76 -0.84 25.64
CA SER A 494 -11.12 -1.79 26.54
C SER A 494 -11.78 -1.88 27.91
N SER A 495 -11.68 -3.07 28.51
CA SER A 495 -12.16 -3.37 29.86
C SER A 495 -11.49 -2.48 30.91
N LEU A 496 -12.15 -2.36 32.08
CA LEU A 496 -11.63 -1.65 33.24
C LEU A 496 -10.24 -2.15 33.68
N PRO A 497 -9.40 -1.27 34.23
CA PRO A 497 -8.06 -1.68 34.67
C PRO A 497 -8.15 -2.75 35.77
N GLY A 498 -7.37 -3.80 35.66
CA GLY A 498 -7.36 -4.88 36.66
C GLY A 498 -6.91 -4.45 38.06
N LYS A 499 -6.25 -3.29 38.15
CA LYS A 499 -5.85 -2.69 39.44
C LYS A 499 -6.99 -1.94 40.15
N LEU A 500 -8.04 -1.55 39.41
CA LEU A 500 -9.17 -0.85 39.99
C LEU A 500 -9.98 -1.77 40.90
N ALA A 501 -10.13 -1.39 42.16
CA ALA A 501 -11.10 -1.98 43.03
C ALA A 501 -12.39 -1.13 42.99
N ASP A 502 -13.28 -1.51 42.11
CA ASP A 502 -14.51 -0.78 41.83
C ASP A 502 -15.55 -0.84 42.97
N CYS A 503 -16.51 0.08 43.01
CA CYS A 503 -17.66 0.06 43.91
C CYS A 503 -18.85 -0.66 43.27
N SER A 504 -19.86 -1.01 44.09
CA SER A 504 -21.05 -1.71 43.63
C SER A 504 -22.09 -0.76 43.03
N SER A 505 -22.09 0.53 43.43
CA SER A 505 -22.99 1.53 42.86
C SER A 505 -22.54 1.91 41.45
N THR A 506 -23.50 2.00 40.55
CA THR A 506 -23.34 2.50 39.19
C THR A 506 -23.77 3.95 39.05
N ASN A 507 -24.29 4.55 40.11
CA ASN A 507 -24.67 5.95 40.14
C ASN A 507 -23.45 6.85 40.40
N PRO A 508 -23.02 7.68 39.42
CA PRO A 508 -21.84 8.54 39.56
C PRO A 508 -21.94 9.57 40.69
N ASP A 509 -23.15 10.07 40.99
CA ASP A 509 -23.36 11.08 42.03
C ASP A 509 -23.05 10.58 43.45
N GLU A 510 -23.30 9.29 43.69
CA GLU A 510 -23.06 8.64 44.96
C GLU A 510 -21.64 8.07 45.02
N SER A 511 -21.01 7.84 43.88
CA SER A 511 -19.73 7.14 43.77
C SER A 511 -18.55 8.07 43.86
N GLU A 512 -17.52 7.61 44.59
CA GLU A 512 -16.26 8.33 44.73
C GLU A 512 -15.08 7.39 44.52
N ILE A 513 -14.02 7.88 43.88
CA ILE A 513 -12.79 7.11 43.64
C ILE A 513 -11.63 7.73 44.38
N PHE A 514 -10.85 6.89 45.05
CA PHE A 514 -9.61 7.28 45.74
C PHE A 514 -8.42 6.83 44.89
N ILE A 515 -7.63 7.79 44.45
CA ILE A 515 -6.36 7.57 43.76
C ILE A 515 -5.28 7.54 44.83
N VAL A 516 -4.65 6.41 45.04
CA VAL A 516 -3.70 6.22 46.14
C VAL A 516 -2.30 5.90 45.64
N GLU A 517 -1.30 6.33 46.38
CA GLU A 517 0.10 6.10 46.06
C GLU A 517 0.51 4.65 46.40
N GLY A 518 0.85 3.83 45.39
CA GLY A 518 1.40 2.51 45.55
C GLY A 518 0.39 1.42 45.91
N ASP A 519 0.78 0.19 45.65
CA ASP A 519 -0.04 -1.01 45.89
C ASP A 519 -0.24 -1.28 47.39
N SER A 520 0.71 -0.85 48.23
CA SER A 520 0.67 -1.02 49.70
C SER A 520 -0.45 -0.18 50.32
N ALA A 521 -0.49 1.12 50.02
CA ALA A 521 -1.57 2.02 50.44
C ALA A 521 -2.90 1.57 49.81
N GLY A 522 -2.88 1.13 48.53
CA GLY A 522 -4.04 0.56 47.86
C GLY A 522 -4.63 -0.64 48.59
N GLY A 523 -3.79 -1.52 49.13
CA GLY A 523 -4.23 -2.67 49.93
C GLY A 523 -4.98 -2.28 51.21
N SER A 524 -4.42 -1.33 51.95
CA SER A 524 -5.05 -0.79 53.19
C SER A 524 -6.34 -0.02 52.86
N ALA A 525 -6.33 0.79 51.82
CA ALA A 525 -7.52 1.54 51.37
C ALA A 525 -8.65 0.58 50.94
N LYS A 526 -8.34 -0.52 50.22
CA LYS A 526 -9.32 -1.55 49.83
C LYS A 526 -9.98 -2.23 51.00
N GLN A 527 -9.26 -2.40 52.13
CA GLN A 527 -9.82 -2.98 53.33
C GLN A 527 -10.70 -1.99 54.11
N GLY A 528 -10.34 -0.73 54.16
CA GLY A 528 -11.04 0.32 54.92
C GLY A 528 -12.21 1.00 54.19
N ARG A 529 -12.41 0.77 52.90
CA ARG A 529 -13.43 1.47 52.09
C ARG A 529 -14.86 0.95 52.34
N ASP A 530 -15.86 1.76 52.07
CA ASP A 530 -17.22 1.31 51.85
C ASP A 530 -17.36 0.83 50.39
N ARG A 531 -17.56 -0.49 50.23
CA ARG A 531 -17.62 -1.14 48.91
C ARG A 531 -18.85 -0.74 48.07
N ARG A 532 -19.86 -0.12 48.66
CA ARG A 532 -21.06 0.27 47.95
C ARG A 532 -20.77 1.43 47.00
N PHE A 533 -20.03 2.45 47.45
CA PHE A 533 -19.84 3.70 46.69
C PHE A 533 -18.38 4.18 46.60
N GLN A 534 -17.41 3.51 47.26
CA GLN A 534 -16.00 3.89 47.23
C GLN A 534 -15.20 2.94 46.35
N ALA A 535 -14.54 3.47 45.32
CA ALA A 535 -13.57 2.78 44.48
C ALA A 535 -12.14 3.16 44.84
N ILE A 536 -11.18 2.26 44.65
CA ILE A 536 -9.75 2.49 44.92
C ILE A 536 -8.94 2.19 43.65
N LEU A 537 -8.13 3.14 43.23
CA LEU A 537 -7.16 2.98 42.15
C LEU A 537 -5.74 3.24 42.66
N PRO A 538 -4.91 2.23 42.87
CA PRO A 538 -3.51 2.41 43.23
C PRO A 538 -2.69 2.79 41.99
N LEU A 539 -1.79 3.77 42.14
CA LEU A 539 -0.82 4.17 41.11
C LEU A 539 0.55 3.58 41.42
N ARG A 540 1.28 3.12 40.41
CA ARG A 540 2.66 2.67 40.54
C ARG A 540 3.63 3.80 40.30
N GLY A 541 4.09 4.45 41.37
CA GLY A 541 5.09 5.48 41.31
C GLY A 541 4.61 6.79 40.67
N LYS A 542 5.56 7.58 40.18
CA LYS A 542 5.30 8.90 39.59
C LYS A 542 4.71 8.75 38.18
N ILE A 543 3.57 9.37 37.94
CA ILE A 543 2.96 9.40 36.62
C ILE A 543 3.77 10.26 35.64
N LEU A 544 3.55 10.07 34.35
CA LEU A 544 4.21 10.85 33.30
C LEU A 544 3.86 12.34 33.41
N ASN A 545 4.87 13.22 33.37
CA ASN A 545 4.62 14.65 33.25
C ASN A 545 4.18 15.00 31.82
N ILE A 546 2.90 15.29 31.66
CA ILE A 546 2.29 15.57 30.35
C ILE A 546 2.64 16.94 29.78
N GLU A 547 3.15 17.86 30.57
CA GLU A 547 3.66 19.16 30.10
C GLU A 547 4.94 19.00 29.26
N LYS A 548 5.74 17.98 29.55
CA LYS A 548 7.06 17.77 28.93
C LYS A 548 7.04 16.74 27.83
N LYS A 549 5.89 16.11 27.55
CA LYS A 549 5.76 15.02 26.59
C LYS A 549 4.62 15.29 25.62
N ASP A 550 4.76 14.73 24.42
CA ASP A 550 3.74 14.79 23.38
C ASP A 550 2.51 13.91 23.72
N GLU A 551 1.40 14.18 23.05
CA GLU A 551 0.13 13.48 23.26
C GLU A 551 0.25 11.96 22.99
N ALA A 552 1.09 11.58 22.02
CA ALA A 552 1.32 10.17 21.70
C ALA A 552 2.01 9.42 22.85
N ALA A 553 2.97 10.06 23.54
CA ALA A 553 3.63 9.48 24.71
C ALA A 553 2.67 9.37 25.91
N MET A 554 1.77 10.33 26.06
CA MET A 554 0.71 10.30 27.08
C MET A 554 -0.18 9.06 26.90
N TYR A 555 -0.69 8.81 25.70
CA TYR A 555 -1.54 7.64 25.44
C TYR A 555 -0.81 6.28 25.45
N LYS A 556 0.53 6.26 25.39
CA LYS A 556 1.32 5.04 25.56
C LYS A 556 1.57 4.68 27.02
N ASN A 557 1.44 5.64 27.96
CA ASN A 557 1.71 5.40 29.36
C ASN A 557 0.56 4.61 30.00
N GLU A 558 0.88 3.47 30.59
CA GLU A 558 -0.10 2.54 31.18
C GLU A 558 -0.88 3.16 32.34
N GLU A 559 -0.21 3.93 33.22
CA GLU A 559 -0.85 4.54 34.40
C GLU A 559 -1.86 5.64 33.96
N ILE A 560 -1.51 6.42 32.92
CA ILE A 560 -2.44 7.39 32.34
C ILE A 560 -3.62 6.70 31.66
N GLN A 561 -3.38 5.62 30.91
CA GLN A 561 -4.47 4.84 30.33
C GLN A 561 -5.40 4.27 31.41
N ASN A 562 -4.85 3.79 32.52
CA ASN A 562 -5.63 3.28 33.63
C ASN A 562 -6.48 4.37 34.30
N LEU A 563 -5.95 5.59 34.45
CA LEU A 563 -6.72 6.74 34.93
C LEU A 563 -7.86 7.10 34.00
N ILE A 564 -7.59 7.22 32.70
CA ILE A 564 -8.62 7.57 31.70
C ILE A 564 -9.76 6.54 31.69
N ARG A 565 -9.44 5.26 31.70
CA ARG A 565 -10.43 4.16 31.68
C ARG A 565 -11.19 4.04 32.98
N ALA A 566 -10.50 4.13 34.13
CA ALA A 566 -11.14 4.02 35.43
C ALA A 566 -12.14 5.13 35.67
N LEU A 567 -11.85 6.34 35.23
CA LEU A 567 -12.65 7.53 35.46
C LEU A 567 -13.71 7.77 34.38
N GLY A 568 -13.57 7.14 33.18
CA GLY A 568 -14.47 7.39 32.05
C GLY A 568 -14.23 8.77 31.40
N LEU A 569 -12.96 9.27 31.41
CA LEU A 569 -12.65 10.63 30.93
C LEU A 569 -12.83 10.85 29.42
N GLY A 570 -13.11 9.81 28.64
CA GLY A 570 -13.17 9.92 27.19
C GLY A 570 -11.82 10.22 26.55
N VAL A 571 -11.81 10.84 25.38
CA VAL A 571 -10.62 11.24 24.63
C VAL A 571 -10.39 12.75 24.80
N LYS A 572 -9.14 13.17 24.99
CA LYS A 572 -8.78 14.59 25.10
C LYS A 572 -9.29 15.36 23.86
N GLY A 573 -9.99 16.47 24.12
CA GLY A 573 -10.55 17.34 23.08
C GLY A 573 -11.97 16.98 22.65
N GLU A 574 -12.62 15.99 23.27
CA GLU A 574 -14.05 15.74 23.15
C GLU A 574 -14.83 16.59 24.15
N ASP A 575 -16.09 16.87 23.83
CA ASP A 575 -16.99 17.61 24.70
C ASP A 575 -17.18 16.84 26.02
N PHE A 576 -16.87 17.52 27.12
CA PHE A 576 -17.02 16.95 28.44
C PHE A 576 -18.48 16.88 28.85
N LYS A 577 -18.93 15.69 29.23
CA LYS A 577 -20.22 15.46 29.85
C LYS A 577 -19.99 14.85 31.23
N LYS A 578 -20.53 15.49 32.26
CA LYS A 578 -20.40 15.02 33.64
C LYS A 578 -21.02 13.63 33.83
N ASP A 579 -22.09 13.35 33.09
CA ASP A 579 -22.79 12.08 33.11
C ASP A 579 -21.98 10.89 32.56
N ASP A 580 -20.97 11.16 31.74
CA ASP A 580 -20.07 10.13 31.21
C ASP A 580 -19.00 9.69 32.24
N LEU A 581 -18.83 10.47 33.34
CA LEU A 581 -17.91 10.11 34.41
C LEU A 581 -18.47 8.94 35.22
N ARG A 582 -17.59 8.03 35.60
CA ARG A 582 -17.95 6.91 36.49
C ARG A 582 -18.09 7.31 37.97
N TYR A 583 -17.41 8.39 38.36
CA TYR A 583 -17.38 8.88 39.74
C TYR A 583 -17.38 10.41 39.71
N HIS A 584 -18.33 11.05 40.38
CA HIS A 584 -18.38 12.51 40.45
C HIS A 584 -17.42 13.10 41.52
N LYS A 585 -16.78 12.24 42.32
CA LYS A 585 -15.74 12.67 43.27
C LYS A 585 -14.47 11.89 43.06
N ILE A 586 -13.43 12.58 42.63
CA ILE A 586 -12.09 12.04 42.39
C ILE A 586 -11.16 12.55 43.49
N ILE A 587 -10.78 11.69 44.43
CA ILE A 587 -10.05 12.02 45.62
C ILE A 587 -8.59 11.56 45.51
N ILE A 588 -7.66 12.48 45.51
CA ILE A 588 -6.22 12.21 45.45
C ILE A 588 -5.69 12.03 46.89
N LEU A 589 -5.16 10.84 47.19
CA LEU A 589 -4.53 10.52 48.48
C LEU A 589 -3.08 10.15 48.23
N THR A 590 -2.17 11.06 48.67
CA THR A 590 -0.72 10.85 48.59
C THR A 590 -0.11 11.01 49.98
N ASP A 591 1.07 10.44 50.19
CA ASP A 591 1.80 10.58 51.45
C ASP A 591 2.18 12.05 51.74
N ALA A 592 2.43 12.38 53.03
CA ALA A 592 2.80 13.73 53.45
C ALA A 592 4.29 14.04 53.25
N ASP A 593 4.94 13.41 52.33
CA ASP A 593 6.34 13.62 51.98
C ASP A 593 6.53 14.39 50.66
N VAL A 594 7.78 14.61 50.28
CA VAL A 594 8.15 15.35 49.07
C VAL A 594 7.70 14.59 47.81
N ASP A 595 7.76 13.24 47.80
CA ASP A 595 7.37 12.41 46.67
C ASP A 595 5.86 12.40 46.49
N GLY A 596 5.08 12.31 47.58
CA GLY A 596 3.62 12.42 47.54
C GLY A 596 3.17 13.82 47.08
N ALA A 597 3.84 14.89 47.51
CA ALA A 597 3.58 16.25 47.00
C ALA A 597 3.83 16.33 45.49
N HIS A 598 4.89 15.70 44.98
CA HIS A 598 5.20 15.67 43.57
C HIS A 598 4.16 14.85 42.77
N ILE A 599 3.75 13.67 43.23
CA ILE A 599 2.72 12.86 42.60
C ILE A 599 1.40 13.61 42.54
N ARG A 600 1.00 14.29 43.62
CA ARG A 600 -0.18 15.15 43.67
C ARG A 600 -0.13 16.23 42.60
N THR A 601 1.01 16.93 42.49
CA THR A 601 1.20 17.99 41.48
C THR A 601 1.08 17.42 40.05
N LEU A 602 1.68 16.24 39.76
CA LEU A 602 1.57 15.59 38.47
C LEU A 602 0.14 15.18 38.13
N LEU A 603 -0.62 14.66 39.10
CA LEU A 603 -2.04 14.31 38.93
C LEU A 603 -2.91 15.55 38.67
N LEU A 604 -2.74 16.62 39.44
CA LEU A 604 -3.47 17.86 39.22
C LEU A 604 -3.13 18.46 37.85
N THR A 605 -1.86 18.43 37.43
CA THR A 605 -1.43 18.86 36.10
C THR A 605 -2.09 18.00 35.03
N PHE A 606 -2.14 16.66 35.24
CA PHE A 606 -2.79 15.76 34.32
C PHE A 606 -4.27 16.10 34.17
N PHE A 607 -5.03 16.18 35.23
CA PHE A 607 -6.47 16.48 35.17
C PHE A 607 -6.73 17.87 34.55
N PHE A 608 -5.97 18.87 34.92
CA PHE A 608 -6.14 20.25 34.39
C PHE A 608 -5.88 20.30 32.86
N ARG A 609 -4.82 19.63 32.39
CA ARG A 609 -4.46 19.64 30.96
C ARG A 609 -5.26 18.66 30.13
N TYR A 610 -5.75 17.59 30.73
CA TYR A 610 -6.55 16.58 30.03
C TYR A 610 -8.00 17.02 29.88
N GLN A 611 -8.63 17.45 30.99
CA GLN A 611 -10.05 17.86 31.03
C GLN A 611 -10.26 18.90 32.13
N LYS A 612 -10.14 20.18 31.77
CA LYS A 612 -10.24 21.32 32.71
C LYS A 612 -11.63 21.36 33.39
N ALA A 613 -12.67 20.96 32.69
CA ALA A 613 -14.05 20.94 33.21
C ALA A 613 -14.21 20.14 34.51
N LEU A 614 -13.31 19.19 34.82
CA LEU A 614 -13.31 18.48 36.11
C LEU A 614 -13.13 19.41 37.33
N PHE A 615 -12.37 20.49 37.15
CA PHE A 615 -12.18 21.51 38.17
C PHE A 615 -13.37 22.46 38.22
N ASP A 616 -13.87 22.89 37.09
CA ASP A 616 -15.00 23.79 36.96
C ASP A 616 -16.29 23.18 37.57
N GLU A 617 -16.47 21.86 37.40
CA GLU A 617 -17.57 21.08 38.00
C GLU A 617 -17.29 20.62 39.46
N GLY A 618 -16.14 20.93 40.01
CA GLY A 618 -15.79 20.57 41.39
C GLY A 618 -15.64 19.07 41.66
N CYS A 619 -15.21 18.29 40.66
CA CYS A 619 -15.04 16.85 40.79
C CYS A 619 -13.74 16.41 41.47
N ILE A 620 -12.72 17.30 41.56
CA ILE A 620 -11.40 16.97 42.07
C ILE A 620 -11.27 17.36 43.53
N TYR A 621 -10.80 16.42 44.35
CA TYR A 621 -10.54 16.60 45.79
C TYR A 621 -9.14 16.13 46.13
N VAL A 622 -8.52 16.79 47.11
CA VAL A 622 -7.19 16.43 47.65
C VAL A 622 -7.34 16.07 49.10
N GLY A 623 -6.94 14.88 49.47
CA GLY A 623 -6.81 14.47 50.85
C GLY A 623 -5.50 14.98 51.42
N VAL A 624 -5.57 15.69 52.56
CA VAL A 624 -4.39 16.17 53.25
C VAL A 624 -4.09 15.27 54.44
N PRO A 625 -3.06 14.40 54.34
CA PRO A 625 -2.69 13.52 55.44
C PRO A 625 -2.02 14.31 56.56
N PRO A 626 -2.10 13.80 57.82
CA PRO A 626 -1.40 14.48 58.92
C PRO A 626 0.12 14.32 58.76
N LEU A 627 0.84 15.40 59.01
CA LEU A 627 2.30 15.44 58.92
C LEU A 627 3.02 14.64 60.03
N TYR A 628 2.32 14.38 61.13
CA TYR A 628 2.92 13.77 62.31
C TYR A 628 2.07 12.58 62.83
N LYS A 629 2.73 11.49 63.17
CA LYS A 629 2.16 10.36 63.87
C LYS A 629 2.74 10.29 65.30
N ALA A 630 1.90 10.45 66.33
CA ALA A 630 2.31 10.25 67.70
C ALA A 630 1.94 8.79 68.12
N SER A 631 2.95 8.04 68.56
CA SER A 631 2.73 6.70 69.14
C SER A 631 2.93 6.77 70.66
N PHE A 632 1.91 6.38 71.42
CA PHE A 632 1.97 6.32 72.85
C PHE A 632 2.15 4.87 73.35
N ILE A 633 3.12 4.66 74.21
CA ILE A 633 3.12 3.49 75.06
C ILE A 633 2.24 3.85 76.26
N THR A 634 0.97 3.45 76.22
CA THR A 634 0.01 3.81 77.28
C THR A 634 -0.16 2.65 78.20
N LEU A 635 0.06 2.95 79.47
CA LEU A 635 -0.45 2.16 80.55
C LEU A 635 -2.00 2.25 80.52
N CYS A 636 -2.65 1.15 80.16
CA CYS A 636 -4.12 1.09 80.19
C CYS A 636 -4.62 1.13 81.63
N LEU A 637 -5.20 2.24 82.05
CA LEU A 637 -6.20 2.24 83.11
C LEU A 637 -7.55 1.98 82.44
N VAL A 638 -8.08 0.76 82.71
CA VAL A 638 -9.42 0.42 82.32
C VAL A 638 -10.37 1.09 83.30
N VAL A 639 -11.14 2.04 82.82
CA VAL A 639 -12.32 2.52 83.57
C VAL A 639 -13.55 2.08 82.76
N GLU A 640 -14.25 1.13 83.35
CA GLU A 640 -15.58 0.68 82.91
C GLU A 640 -16.59 1.79 83.20
N THR A 641 -16.84 2.66 82.23
CA THR A 641 -18.10 3.39 82.12
C THR A 641 -18.25 3.83 80.71
N ALA A 642 -19.46 3.66 80.19
CA ALA A 642 -19.86 3.87 78.82
C ALA A 642 -19.95 5.36 78.41
N GLU A 643 -18.86 6.07 78.46
CA GLU A 643 -18.77 7.43 77.97
C GLU A 643 -17.53 7.64 77.06
N VAL A 644 -17.72 8.35 75.97
CA VAL A 644 -16.72 8.67 74.98
C VAL A 644 -15.65 9.56 75.61
N VAL A 645 -14.48 9.06 75.90
CA VAL A 645 -13.35 9.86 76.35
C VAL A 645 -12.59 10.39 75.14
N CYS A 646 -12.77 11.69 74.85
CA CYS A 646 -11.86 12.43 73.96
C CYS A 646 -10.56 12.70 74.72
N LEU A 647 -9.50 11.96 74.42
CA LEU A 647 -8.18 12.22 74.95
C LEU A 647 -7.50 13.30 74.11
N PHE A 648 -7.37 14.53 74.63
CA PHE A 648 -6.53 15.59 74.06
C PHE A 648 -5.11 15.38 74.55
N VAL A 649 -4.20 15.01 73.67
CA VAL A 649 -2.77 14.92 74.00
C VAL A 649 -2.03 16.12 73.51
N ARG A 650 -1.51 16.88 74.47
CA ARG A 650 -0.67 18.06 74.20
C ARG A 650 0.77 17.60 74.04
N TRP A 651 1.29 17.67 72.86
CA TRP A 651 2.69 17.33 72.60
C TRP A 651 3.55 18.60 72.42
N ARG A 652 4.76 18.59 72.95
CA ARG A 652 5.72 19.70 72.83
C ARG A 652 6.91 19.21 72.04
N ALA A 653 7.00 19.59 70.77
CA ALA A 653 8.19 19.39 69.95
C ALA A 653 8.65 20.78 69.46
N GLY A 654 9.77 21.26 69.95
CA GLY A 654 10.30 22.56 69.61
C GLY A 654 9.37 23.75 69.97
N SER A 655 9.41 24.77 69.18
CA SER A 655 8.64 26.02 69.40
C SER A 655 7.19 25.99 68.88
N THR A 656 6.76 24.90 68.31
CA THR A 656 5.41 24.77 67.66
C THR A 656 4.55 23.78 68.41
N ARG A 657 3.34 24.18 68.82
CA ARG A 657 2.36 23.32 69.49
C ARG A 657 1.38 22.82 68.44
N THR A 658 1.45 21.53 68.14
CA THR A 658 0.46 20.87 67.25
C THR A 658 -0.39 19.89 68.06
N ILE A 659 -1.71 19.95 67.86
CA ILE A 659 -2.66 19.06 68.50
C ILE A 659 -3.01 18.00 67.49
N ALA A 660 -2.65 16.73 67.76
CA ALA A 660 -3.09 15.58 66.98
C ALA A 660 -4.21 14.84 67.69
N THR A 661 -5.32 14.62 67.06
CA THR A 661 -6.46 13.89 67.61
C THR A 661 -6.58 12.54 66.88
N THR A 662 -6.36 11.46 67.61
CA THR A 662 -6.60 10.10 67.08
C THR A 662 -7.91 9.59 67.64
N ILE A 663 -8.88 9.26 66.77
CA ILE A 663 -10.14 8.68 67.20
C ILE A 663 -10.12 7.20 66.77
N ARG A 664 -10.18 6.28 67.77
CA ARG A 664 -10.56 4.89 67.54
C ARG A 664 -12.03 4.77 67.86
N SER A 665 -12.87 4.44 66.86
CA SER A 665 -14.25 4.08 67.07
C SER A 665 -14.36 2.57 67.28
N PHE A 666 -14.77 2.13 68.46
CA PHE A 666 -15.41 0.88 68.68
C PHE A 666 -16.92 1.09 68.68
N GLY A 667 -17.63 0.47 67.73
CA GLY A 667 -19.04 0.17 67.70
C GLY A 667 -20.02 1.36 67.79
N ARG A 668 -20.81 1.52 66.73
CA ARG A 668 -22.04 2.30 66.64
C ARG A 668 -22.04 3.76 67.17
N PHE A 669 -21.56 4.70 66.32
CA PHE A 669 -21.97 6.10 66.41
C PHE A 669 -22.17 6.74 65.06
N SER A 670 -23.40 6.86 64.62
CA SER A 670 -23.79 7.47 63.33
C SER A 670 -23.76 9.02 63.34
N GLY A 671 -23.60 9.65 64.50
CA GLY A 671 -23.66 11.10 64.64
C GLY A 671 -22.28 11.82 64.56
N LEU A 672 -21.23 11.26 65.15
CA LEU A 672 -19.91 11.90 65.21
C LEU A 672 -19.14 11.75 63.88
N CYS A 673 -19.38 10.68 63.17
CA CYS A 673 -18.83 10.50 61.82
C CYS A 673 -19.32 11.57 60.78
N ARG A 674 -20.54 12.11 60.98
CA ARG A 674 -21.05 13.20 60.11
C ARG A 674 -20.37 14.53 60.41
N LEU A 675 -20.01 14.81 61.65
CA LEU A 675 -19.30 16.08 62.00
C LEU A 675 -17.85 16.06 61.50
N MET A 676 -17.13 14.95 61.59
CA MET A 676 -15.78 14.81 61.07
C MET A 676 -15.69 14.79 59.56
N ARG A 677 -16.68 14.20 58.87
CA ARG A 677 -16.79 14.31 57.41
C ARG A 677 -16.89 15.77 56.93
N ARG A 678 -17.53 16.65 57.71
CA ARG A 678 -17.61 18.08 57.38
C ARG A 678 -16.30 18.86 57.63
N THR A 679 -15.48 18.45 58.56
CA THR A 679 -14.24 19.20 58.92
C THR A 679 -13.07 18.76 58.01
N ILE A 680 -12.97 17.51 57.61
CA ILE A 680 -11.88 17.03 56.75
C ILE A 680 -12.05 17.49 55.30
N PHE A 681 -13.28 17.75 54.85
CA PHE A 681 -13.59 18.06 53.47
C PHE A 681 -13.97 19.52 53.18
N ARG A 682 -13.83 20.44 54.16
CA ARG A 682 -14.33 21.80 53.99
C ARG A 682 -13.35 22.80 53.37
N ASP A 683 -12.05 22.52 53.29
CA ASP A 683 -11.05 23.51 52.91
C ASP A 683 -10.29 23.30 51.60
N SER A 684 -10.81 22.47 50.68
CA SER A 684 -10.16 22.37 49.36
C SER A 684 -10.60 23.43 48.34
N LYS A 685 -11.51 24.36 48.72
CA LYS A 685 -11.92 25.48 47.86
C LYS A 685 -11.08 26.77 48.03
N ALA A 686 -10.07 26.79 48.91
CA ALA A 686 -9.38 28.03 49.30
C ALA A 686 -7.90 28.11 48.92
N SER A 687 -7.46 27.51 47.83
CA SER A 687 -6.08 27.75 47.36
C SER A 687 -6.02 28.06 45.86
N GLU A 688 -6.86 28.99 45.40
CA GLU A 688 -6.58 29.80 44.21
C GLU A 688 -6.16 31.18 44.73
N ARG A 689 -4.85 31.35 45.03
CA ARG A 689 -4.12 32.62 44.95
C ARG A 689 -2.63 32.35 44.92
#